data_8ba1061f839a835b66bdd8db61975f12
#
_entry.id   8ba1061f839a835b66bdd8db61975f12
#
_cell.length_a   1.000
_cell.length_b   1.000
_cell.length_c   1.000
_cell.angle_alpha   90.00
_cell.angle_beta   90.00
_cell.angle_gamma   90.00
#
_symmetry.space_group_name_H-M   'P 1'
#
loop_
_entity.id
_entity.type
_entity.pdbx_description
1 polymer ?
#
loop_
_entity_poly.entity_id
_entity_poly.type
_entity_poly.pdbx_seq_one_letter_code
_entity_poly.pdbx_strand_id
1 'polypeptide(L)'
;MTIDLFFRLLGSLALLIYGMKTMSDALQKMAGPSLRHILAQLTGNRLSGMLTGTMITCAVQSSSATTVMTVSFVSAGLLSLAQAISIIMGANIGTTLTAWIMSLGYNLDLTIIVFPAFLIGMVLIYKKRHRVAGDFLFGLAFLFWSLVMLSNVGRDMDLAHNADVVSFFASFDTSSYLTLLVFLAAGTIITCIVQSSAAVMAITILLCSTGVLPIYMGIALVMGENIGTTATANLAAFGAGIEARRAALAHLLFNVFGVIWVLAVFYPFVNMVCSIVGYNPSMSGQTARIPVVLAMFHTCFNVFNTAILIGFIPQMERLVCKILPESDAKTKEPTTLHYISGGVMQTPEIAILQAQKEIVNFAERMHRMFGMVCALIDEKDKKEFASQYARIERYETIADNMEIEIAKYLEQVGNEHLSDDTKDKTRVMLRQIGELESIGDACYKIARTVNHLRETKDDFTTEQYTRLHDMLRLVNEAVSQMIVVVSGRRKDLSLSDSLSIEDDINELRNQLRSETIIGVNSHQYSYALGTLYNDIAADCEKIGDYVMNIVEARLGKHLLSYYGLSLNLDKKTATVNGIPVNLTPKEVALLHLLLSNRGNVVSRQQLMDTVWAKVIVSDHTINVNITRLRKKLGPYARNIVSRTGFGYVFEE
;
A
#
# COMPACT_ATOMS: atom_id res chain seq x y z
N MET A 1 -12.83 43.43 -19.74
CA MET A 1 -12.60 42.01 -20.18
C MET A 1 -13.91 41.52 -20.82
N THR A 2 -13.88 41.07 -22.09
CA THR A 2 -15.07 40.51 -22.73
C THR A 2 -15.42 39.16 -22.12
N ILE A 3 -16.69 38.80 -22.11
CA ILE A 3 -17.14 37.47 -21.60
C ILE A 3 -16.40 36.32 -22.34
N ASP A 4 -16.14 36.47 -23.63
CA ASP A 4 -15.39 35.50 -24.45
C ASP A 4 -13.96 35.29 -23.94
N LEU A 5 -13.21 36.36 -23.68
CA LEU A 5 -11.84 36.28 -23.14
C LEU A 5 -11.79 35.62 -21.76
N PHE A 6 -12.80 35.86 -20.92
CA PHE A 6 -12.93 35.22 -19.62
C PHE A 6 -13.08 33.69 -19.77
N PHE A 7 -13.98 33.24 -20.65
CA PHE A 7 -14.17 31.82 -20.89
C PHE A 7 -12.97 31.16 -21.57
N ARG A 8 -12.26 31.86 -22.46
CA ARG A 8 -11.02 31.35 -23.07
C ARG A 8 -9.92 31.17 -22.01
N LEU A 9 -9.78 32.10 -21.07
CA LEU A 9 -8.83 32.01 -19.97
C LEU A 9 -9.14 30.78 -19.09
N LEU A 10 -10.39 30.68 -18.61
CA LEU A 10 -10.81 29.55 -17.77
C LEU A 10 -10.71 28.21 -18.52
N GLY A 11 -11.08 28.18 -19.80
CA GLY A 11 -10.97 26.99 -20.64
C GLY A 11 -9.53 26.54 -20.84
N SER A 12 -8.61 27.48 -21.05
CA SER A 12 -7.17 27.19 -21.18
C SER A 12 -6.60 26.63 -19.87
N LEU A 13 -6.99 27.21 -18.73
CA LEU A 13 -6.58 26.70 -17.41
C LEU A 13 -7.17 25.32 -17.10
N ALA A 14 -8.45 25.10 -17.42
CA ALA A 14 -9.09 23.81 -17.26
C ALA A 14 -8.39 22.72 -18.11
N LEU A 15 -8.04 23.06 -19.37
CA LEU A 15 -7.29 22.16 -20.26
C LEU A 15 -5.89 21.90 -19.74
N LEU A 16 -5.21 22.90 -19.16
CA LEU A 16 -3.91 22.76 -18.53
C LEU A 16 -3.97 21.74 -17.38
N ILE A 17 -4.91 21.93 -16.45
CA ILE A 17 -5.10 21.06 -15.29
C ILE A 17 -5.44 19.64 -15.75
N TYR A 18 -6.34 19.50 -16.71
CA TYR A 18 -6.75 18.22 -17.25
C TYR A 18 -5.58 17.49 -17.96
N GLY A 19 -4.83 18.21 -18.81
CA GLY A 19 -3.66 17.67 -19.51
C GLY A 19 -2.60 17.18 -18.54
N MET A 20 -2.28 17.98 -17.53
CA MET A 20 -1.33 17.60 -16.48
C MET A 20 -1.79 16.39 -15.70
N LYS A 21 -3.08 16.37 -15.29
CA LYS A 21 -3.66 15.23 -14.57
C LYS A 21 -3.59 13.96 -15.40
N THR A 22 -4.03 14.00 -16.64
CA THR A 22 -4.02 12.85 -17.56
C THR A 22 -2.60 12.33 -17.79
N MET A 23 -1.63 13.22 -17.99
CA MET A 23 -0.22 12.89 -18.15
C MET A 23 0.34 12.22 -16.87
N SER A 24 0.07 12.82 -15.70
CA SER A 24 0.51 12.31 -14.41
C SER A 24 -0.09 10.93 -14.10
N ASP A 25 -1.41 10.75 -14.29
CA ASP A 25 -2.10 9.47 -14.08
C ASP A 25 -1.56 8.37 -15.00
N ALA A 26 -1.26 8.70 -16.26
CA ALA A 26 -0.65 7.77 -17.20
C ALA A 26 0.77 7.37 -16.76
N LEU A 27 1.59 8.33 -16.35
CA LEU A 27 2.95 8.07 -15.83
C LEU A 27 2.93 7.22 -14.57
N GLN A 28 1.99 7.49 -13.64
CA GLN A 28 1.80 6.67 -12.44
C GLN A 28 1.43 5.23 -12.78
N LYS A 29 0.49 5.01 -13.73
CA LYS A 29 0.12 3.67 -14.20
C LYS A 29 1.28 2.93 -14.86
N MET A 30 2.11 3.63 -15.62
CA MET A 30 3.28 3.03 -16.27
C MET A 30 4.38 2.66 -15.27
N ALA A 31 4.60 3.48 -14.26
CA ALA A 31 5.68 3.35 -13.30
C ALA A 31 5.30 2.59 -12.01
N GLY A 32 4.01 2.33 -11.77
CA GLY A 32 3.45 1.87 -10.50
C GLY A 32 4.16 0.70 -9.80
N PRO A 33 4.45 -0.43 -10.46
CA PRO A 33 5.17 -1.55 -9.83
C PRO A 33 6.62 -1.20 -9.48
N SER A 34 7.30 -0.43 -10.34
CA SER A 34 8.71 -0.03 -10.17
C SER A 34 8.87 1.02 -9.10
N LEU A 35 7.92 1.96 -8.94
CA LEU A 35 7.97 3.01 -7.92
C LEU A 35 8.04 2.45 -6.50
N ARG A 36 7.29 1.36 -6.21
CA ARG A 36 7.31 0.68 -4.91
C ARG A 36 8.67 0.07 -4.59
N HIS A 37 9.23 -0.61 -5.57
CA HIS A 37 10.53 -1.26 -5.42
C HIS A 37 11.61 -0.22 -5.16
N ILE A 38 11.56 0.90 -5.88
CA ILE A 38 12.45 2.05 -5.73
C ILE A 38 12.29 2.67 -4.33
N LEU A 39 11.06 2.94 -3.87
CA LEU A 39 10.80 3.50 -2.55
C LEU A 39 11.28 2.58 -1.41
N ALA A 40 11.04 1.28 -1.52
CA ALA A 40 11.40 0.31 -0.48
C ALA A 40 12.92 0.05 -0.39
N GLN A 41 13.64 0.11 -1.52
CA GLN A 41 15.06 -0.26 -1.58
C GLN A 41 16.03 0.92 -1.50
N LEU A 42 15.66 2.10 -2.05
CA LEU A 42 16.56 3.22 -2.20
C LEU A 42 16.48 4.27 -1.09
N THR A 43 15.75 4.04 -0.03
CA THR A 43 15.56 5.00 1.07
C THR A 43 16.45 4.75 2.30
N GLY A 44 17.54 4.00 2.13
CA GLY A 44 18.43 3.59 3.22
C GLY A 44 19.14 4.76 3.95
N ASN A 45 19.28 5.93 3.31
CA ASN A 45 19.84 7.13 3.92
C ASN A 45 19.13 8.40 3.41
N ARG A 46 19.40 9.55 4.06
CA ARG A 46 18.71 10.83 3.77
C ARG A 46 18.94 11.31 2.33
N LEU A 47 20.14 11.16 1.80
CA LEU A 47 20.47 11.59 0.43
C LEU A 47 19.78 10.70 -0.59
N SER A 48 19.80 9.38 -0.40
CA SER A 48 19.10 8.47 -1.29
C SER A 48 17.57 8.67 -1.24
N GLY A 49 16.99 8.93 -0.05
CA GLY A 49 15.58 9.28 0.09
C GLY A 49 15.22 10.56 -0.68
N MET A 50 16.03 11.62 -0.55
CA MET A 50 15.87 12.87 -1.30
C MET A 50 15.97 12.63 -2.82
N LEU A 51 16.99 11.92 -3.29
CA LEU A 51 17.13 11.60 -4.72
C LEU A 51 15.95 10.77 -5.23
N THR A 52 15.50 9.80 -4.45
CA THR A 52 14.31 8.99 -4.77
C THR A 52 13.06 9.86 -4.90
N GLY A 53 12.81 10.76 -3.95
CA GLY A 53 11.69 11.71 -4.02
C GLY A 53 11.78 12.63 -5.24
N THR A 54 12.97 13.13 -5.57
CA THR A 54 13.21 13.93 -6.78
C THR A 54 12.91 13.15 -8.04
N MET A 55 13.46 11.94 -8.18
CA MET A 55 13.27 11.10 -9.36
C MET A 55 11.80 10.70 -9.56
N ILE A 56 11.12 10.31 -8.50
CA ILE A 56 9.71 9.94 -8.56
C ILE A 56 8.87 11.14 -8.99
N THR A 57 9.08 12.31 -8.38
CA THR A 57 8.30 13.51 -8.71
C THR A 57 8.59 13.98 -10.13
N CYS A 58 9.85 13.93 -10.59
CA CYS A 58 10.17 14.20 -11.99
C CYS A 58 9.48 13.21 -12.95
N ALA A 59 9.45 11.92 -12.60
CA ALA A 59 8.83 10.90 -13.43
C ALA A 59 7.29 11.01 -13.44
N VAL A 60 6.67 11.27 -12.29
CA VAL A 60 5.21 11.35 -12.13
C VAL A 60 4.67 12.75 -12.47
N GLN A 61 5.52 13.78 -12.47
CA GLN A 61 5.15 15.20 -12.65
C GLN A 61 4.10 15.69 -11.64
N SER A 62 4.09 15.12 -10.42
CA SER A 62 3.17 15.48 -9.34
C SER A 62 3.81 15.29 -7.97
N SER A 63 4.20 16.39 -7.32
CA SER A 63 4.70 16.37 -5.94
C SER A 63 3.59 16.00 -4.94
N SER A 64 2.36 16.44 -5.20
CA SER A 64 1.22 16.07 -4.36
C SER A 64 1.01 14.56 -4.35
N ALA A 65 1.04 13.90 -5.52
CA ALA A 65 0.94 12.45 -5.60
C ALA A 65 2.10 11.75 -4.87
N THR A 66 3.35 12.21 -5.08
CA THR A 66 4.53 11.66 -4.40
C THR A 66 4.45 11.84 -2.88
N THR A 67 4.01 13.01 -2.40
CA THR A 67 3.89 13.29 -0.97
C THR A 67 2.75 12.49 -0.34
N VAL A 68 1.58 12.41 -0.97
CA VAL A 68 0.45 11.61 -0.49
C VAL A 68 0.83 10.13 -0.44
N MET A 69 1.52 9.62 -1.46
CA MET A 69 2.07 8.25 -1.46
C MET A 69 3.06 8.05 -0.30
N THR A 70 3.96 9.00 -0.05
CA THR A 70 4.93 8.94 1.05
C THR A 70 4.23 8.92 2.41
N VAL A 71 3.26 9.82 2.63
CA VAL A 71 2.42 9.89 3.83
C VAL A 71 1.71 8.55 4.07
N SER A 72 1.23 7.91 3.02
CA SER A 72 0.57 6.59 3.10
C SER A 72 1.53 5.48 3.46
N PHE A 73 2.75 5.48 2.92
CA PHE A 73 3.77 4.50 3.28
C PHE A 73 4.22 4.66 4.74
N VAL A 74 4.26 5.88 5.26
CA VAL A 74 4.51 6.12 6.68
C VAL A 74 3.35 5.60 7.52
N SER A 75 2.11 5.91 7.14
CA SER A 75 0.91 5.38 7.80
C SER A 75 0.90 3.85 7.82
N ALA A 76 1.30 3.23 6.72
CA ALA A 76 1.46 1.78 6.61
C ALA A 76 2.73 1.26 7.33
N GLY A 77 3.54 2.11 7.99
CA GLY A 77 4.80 1.73 8.65
C GLY A 77 5.84 1.12 7.70
N LEU A 78 5.76 1.43 6.40
CA LEU A 78 6.72 0.98 5.37
C LEU A 78 7.93 1.92 5.29
N LEU A 79 7.74 3.16 5.70
CA LEU A 79 8.78 4.19 5.80
C LEU A 79 8.81 4.76 7.21
N SER A 80 10.01 5.05 7.72
CA SER A 80 10.16 5.86 8.91
C SER A 80 9.84 7.33 8.62
N LEU A 81 9.53 8.11 9.66
CA LEU A 81 9.26 9.54 9.53
C LEU A 81 10.46 10.29 8.92
N ALA A 82 11.69 9.96 9.33
CA ALA A 82 12.91 10.55 8.78
C ALA A 82 13.10 10.26 7.27
N GLN A 83 12.79 9.03 6.84
CA GLN A 83 12.80 8.67 5.42
C GLN A 83 11.75 9.45 4.64
N ALA A 84 10.54 9.56 5.17
CA ALA A 84 9.46 10.33 4.55
C ALA A 84 9.83 11.81 4.39
N ILE A 85 10.39 12.45 5.42
CA ILE A 85 10.84 13.83 5.36
C ILE A 85 11.87 14.01 4.23
N SER A 86 12.82 13.08 4.09
CA SER A 86 13.84 13.18 3.04
C SER A 86 13.23 13.03 1.63
N ILE A 87 12.26 12.12 1.44
CA ILE A 87 11.54 11.95 0.17
C ILE A 87 10.74 13.21 -0.17
N ILE A 88 10.04 13.78 0.80
CA ILE A 88 9.25 15.01 0.63
C ILE A 88 10.14 16.20 0.22
N MET A 89 11.31 16.34 0.84
CA MET A 89 12.30 17.35 0.44
C MET A 89 12.71 17.15 -1.04
N GLY A 90 12.95 15.92 -1.45
CA GLY A 90 13.26 15.59 -2.84
C GLY A 90 12.08 15.85 -3.78
N ALA A 91 10.85 15.56 -3.36
CA ALA A 91 9.66 15.84 -4.15
C ALA A 91 9.50 17.32 -4.50
N ASN A 92 9.84 18.21 -3.56
CA ASN A 92 9.83 19.65 -3.83
C ASN A 92 10.88 20.05 -4.90
N ILE A 93 12.07 19.43 -4.90
CA ILE A 93 13.05 19.64 -5.99
C ILE A 93 12.47 19.13 -7.32
N GLY A 94 11.88 17.92 -7.33
CA GLY A 94 11.30 17.32 -8.53
C GLY A 94 10.21 18.18 -9.19
N THR A 95 9.43 18.92 -8.39
CA THR A 95 8.38 19.85 -8.88
C THR A 95 8.95 20.94 -9.78
N THR A 96 10.21 21.31 -9.59
CA THR A 96 10.83 22.37 -10.38
C THR A 96 10.93 22.01 -11.86
N LEU A 97 11.01 20.73 -12.21
CA LEU A 97 10.98 20.27 -13.60
C LEU A 97 9.68 20.69 -14.31
N THR A 98 8.53 20.68 -13.61
CA THR A 98 7.26 21.16 -14.16
C THR A 98 7.33 22.66 -14.53
N ALA A 99 7.96 23.48 -13.67
CA ALA A 99 8.17 24.90 -13.96
C ALA A 99 9.06 25.12 -15.20
N TRP A 100 10.09 24.28 -15.39
CA TRP A 100 10.91 24.29 -16.61
C TRP A 100 10.14 23.89 -17.86
N ILE A 101 9.30 22.85 -17.79
CA ILE A 101 8.43 22.43 -18.91
C ILE A 101 7.51 23.58 -19.31
N MET A 102 6.92 24.27 -18.34
CA MET A 102 6.07 25.44 -18.61
C MET A 102 6.83 26.60 -19.20
N SER A 103 8.02 26.90 -18.67
CA SER A 103 8.89 27.95 -19.20
C SER A 103 9.29 27.69 -20.65
N LEU A 104 9.62 26.45 -21.00
CA LEU A 104 9.88 26.04 -22.38
C LEU A 104 8.63 26.17 -23.25
N GLY A 105 7.48 25.72 -22.74
CA GLY A 105 6.21 25.77 -23.43
C GLY A 105 5.70 27.17 -23.73
N TYR A 106 6.07 28.14 -22.90
CA TYR A 106 5.72 29.54 -23.13
C TYR A 106 6.59 30.22 -24.21
N ASN A 107 7.86 29.80 -24.34
CA ASN A 107 8.85 30.45 -25.21
C ASN A 107 8.99 29.78 -26.58
N LEU A 108 8.57 28.53 -26.74
CA LEU A 108 8.70 27.75 -27.98
C LEU A 108 7.34 27.56 -28.66
N ASP A 109 7.36 27.51 -29.99
CA ASP A 109 6.18 27.05 -30.74
C ASP A 109 6.06 25.53 -30.64
N LEU A 110 5.29 25.09 -29.65
CA LEU A 110 5.06 23.68 -29.38
C LEU A 110 4.02 23.03 -30.28
N THR A 111 3.40 23.76 -31.22
CA THR A 111 2.41 23.19 -32.12
C THR A 111 2.98 22.04 -32.97
N ILE A 112 4.30 22.08 -33.25
CA ILE A 112 5.05 21.04 -33.95
C ILE A 112 4.98 19.70 -33.18
N ILE A 113 4.92 19.73 -31.82
CA ILE A 113 4.85 18.52 -30.97
C ILE A 113 3.40 18.13 -30.70
N VAL A 114 2.50 19.10 -30.53
CA VAL A 114 1.11 18.89 -30.13
C VAL A 114 0.35 18.01 -31.12
N PHE A 115 0.37 18.34 -32.40
CA PHE A 115 -0.39 17.61 -33.42
C PHE A 115 0.11 16.18 -33.64
N PRO A 116 1.44 15.90 -33.76
CA PRO A 116 1.93 14.53 -33.78
C PRO A 116 1.59 13.74 -32.53
N ALA A 117 1.65 14.36 -31.34
CA ALA A 117 1.30 13.70 -30.08
C ALA A 117 -0.17 13.29 -30.05
N PHE A 118 -1.09 14.12 -30.55
CA PHE A 118 -2.51 13.74 -30.70
C PHE A 118 -2.68 12.57 -31.67
N LEU A 119 -2.03 12.61 -32.85
CA LEU A 119 -2.16 11.54 -33.86
C LEU A 119 -1.63 10.20 -33.34
N ILE A 120 -0.43 10.19 -32.78
CA ILE A 120 0.19 8.98 -32.23
C ILE A 120 -0.61 8.50 -31.00
N GLY A 121 -1.01 9.41 -30.12
CA GLY A 121 -1.83 9.11 -28.96
C GLY A 121 -3.14 8.43 -29.34
N MET A 122 -3.84 8.93 -30.38
CA MET A 122 -5.06 8.34 -30.90
C MET A 122 -4.85 6.89 -31.39
N VAL A 123 -3.78 6.61 -32.11
CA VAL A 123 -3.45 5.25 -32.54
C VAL A 123 -3.17 4.32 -31.37
N LEU A 124 -2.47 4.81 -30.34
CA LEU A 124 -2.07 4.00 -29.20
C LEU A 124 -3.23 3.69 -28.25
N ILE A 125 -4.21 4.59 -28.09
CA ILE A 125 -5.39 4.36 -27.23
C ILE A 125 -6.20 3.14 -27.70
N TYR A 126 -6.33 2.92 -29.00
CA TYR A 126 -7.05 1.76 -29.55
C TYR A 126 -6.27 0.44 -29.41
N LYS A 127 -4.96 0.47 -29.08
CA LYS A 127 -4.17 -0.73 -28.82
C LYS A 127 -4.17 -1.04 -27.32
N LYS A 128 -4.92 -2.06 -26.87
CA LYS A 128 -5.05 -2.44 -25.44
C LYS A 128 -3.71 -2.42 -24.67
N ARG A 129 -2.62 -2.92 -25.29
CA ARG A 129 -1.29 -3.00 -24.66
C ARG A 129 -0.61 -1.63 -24.47
N HIS A 130 -0.95 -0.63 -25.27
CA HIS A 130 -0.27 0.67 -25.32
C HIS A 130 -1.20 1.84 -24.95
N ARG A 131 -2.40 1.55 -24.45
CA ARG A 131 -3.42 2.56 -24.10
C ARG A 131 -2.88 3.62 -23.16
N VAL A 132 -2.15 3.21 -22.11
CA VAL A 132 -1.58 4.14 -21.11
C VAL A 132 -0.55 5.09 -21.75
N ALA A 133 0.26 4.61 -22.71
CA ALA A 133 1.17 5.48 -23.47
C ALA A 133 0.39 6.46 -24.35
N GLY A 134 -0.76 6.06 -24.88
CA GLY A 134 -1.68 6.96 -25.59
C GLY A 134 -2.23 8.06 -24.69
N ASP A 135 -2.70 7.70 -23.49
CA ASP A 135 -3.18 8.65 -22.47
C ASP A 135 -2.08 9.66 -22.08
N PHE A 136 -0.83 9.20 -21.92
CA PHE A 136 0.32 10.07 -21.68
C PHE A 136 0.51 11.11 -22.80
N LEU A 137 0.49 10.68 -24.06
CA LEU A 137 0.67 11.58 -25.19
C LEU A 137 -0.49 12.57 -25.32
N PHE A 138 -1.72 12.17 -25.02
CA PHE A 138 -2.86 13.10 -24.96
C PHE A 138 -2.67 14.13 -23.84
N GLY A 139 -2.29 13.68 -22.64
CA GLY A 139 -2.02 14.58 -21.52
C GLY A 139 -0.95 15.61 -21.86
N LEU A 140 0.16 15.18 -22.48
CA LEU A 140 1.26 16.05 -22.93
C LEU A 140 0.79 17.03 -24.02
N ALA A 141 0.00 16.56 -24.98
CA ALA A 141 -0.54 17.40 -26.03
C ALA A 141 -1.51 18.46 -25.49
N PHE A 142 -2.41 18.09 -24.58
CA PHE A 142 -3.31 19.04 -23.91
C PHE A 142 -2.56 20.06 -23.06
N LEU A 143 -1.52 19.64 -22.34
CA LEU A 143 -0.67 20.53 -21.57
C LEU A 143 -0.03 21.60 -22.49
N PHE A 144 0.64 21.19 -23.54
CA PHE A 144 1.29 22.15 -24.45
C PHE A 144 0.29 23.00 -25.24
N TRP A 145 -0.82 22.43 -25.68
CA TRP A 145 -1.87 23.18 -26.36
C TRP A 145 -2.48 24.24 -25.45
N SER A 146 -2.71 23.91 -24.17
CA SER A 146 -3.22 24.86 -23.18
C SER A 146 -2.27 26.04 -22.93
N LEU A 147 -0.95 25.79 -22.91
CA LEU A 147 0.05 26.84 -22.77
C LEU A 147 0.03 27.80 -23.98
N VAL A 148 -0.11 27.27 -25.20
CA VAL A 148 -0.27 28.07 -26.40
C VAL A 148 -1.55 28.92 -26.33
N MET A 149 -2.67 28.30 -25.93
CA MET A 149 -3.95 29.02 -25.75
C MET A 149 -3.83 30.12 -24.68
N LEU A 150 -3.19 29.81 -23.54
CA LEU A 150 -3.00 30.74 -22.44
C LEU A 150 -2.13 31.94 -22.87
N SER A 151 -1.06 31.67 -23.62
CA SER A 151 -0.21 32.74 -24.19
C SER A 151 -0.97 33.65 -25.17
N ASN A 152 -1.83 33.05 -26.02
CA ASN A 152 -2.67 33.82 -26.94
C ASN A 152 -3.70 34.68 -26.19
N VAL A 153 -4.41 34.08 -25.20
CA VAL A 153 -5.35 34.82 -24.35
C VAL A 153 -4.66 35.99 -23.63
N GLY A 154 -3.45 35.78 -23.11
CA GLY A 154 -2.66 36.85 -22.47
C GLY A 154 -2.37 38.02 -23.40
N ARG A 155 -2.08 37.74 -24.68
CA ARG A 155 -1.90 38.78 -25.71
C ARG A 155 -3.22 39.48 -26.06
N ASP A 156 -4.31 38.70 -26.25
CA ASP A 156 -5.62 39.24 -26.61
C ASP A 156 -6.25 40.07 -25.47
N MET A 157 -5.90 39.77 -24.20
CA MET A 157 -6.36 40.53 -23.03
C MET A 157 -5.79 41.94 -22.97
N ASP A 158 -4.62 42.16 -23.56
CA ASP A 158 -3.88 43.43 -23.57
C ASP A 158 -3.90 44.18 -22.24
N LEU A 159 -3.68 43.41 -21.16
CA LEU A 159 -3.78 43.90 -19.77
C LEU A 159 -2.75 45.00 -19.47
N ALA A 160 -1.62 45.02 -20.17
CA ALA A 160 -0.57 46.01 -19.99
C ALA A 160 -1.01 47.43 -20.44
N HIS A 161 -2.01 47.55 -21.29
CA HIS A 161 -2.59 48.84 -21.72
C HIS A 161 -3.92 49.18 -21.04
N ASN A 162 -4.41 48.29 -20.17
CA ASN A 162 -5.63 48.58 -19.40
C ASN A 162 -5.29 49.46 -18.18
N ALA A 163 -5.75 50.73 -18.21
CA ALA A 163 -5.43 51.72 -17.18
C ALA A 163 -5.81 51.30 -15.75
N ASP A 164 -6.96 50.61 -15.58
CA ASP A 164 -7.42 50.14 -14.27
C ASP A 164 -6.51 49.04 -13.72
N VAL A 165 -6.09 48.08 -14.56
CA VAL A 165 -5.21 46.99 -14.18
C VAL A 165 -3.82 47.49 -13.85
N VAL A 166 -3.28 48.36 -14.71
CA VAL A 166 -1.95 48.96 -14.49
C VAL A 166 -1.95 49.82 -13.23
N SER A 167 -2.96 50.64 -13.00
CA SER A 167 -3.08 51.47 -11.79
C SER A 167 -3.18 50.62 -10.53
N PHE A 168 -3.93 49.51 -10.59
CA PHE A 168 -4.04 48.56 -9.47
C PHE A 168 -2.66 47.99 -9.07
N PHE A 169 -1.91 47.41 -10.02
CA PHE A 169 -0.60 46.87 -9.70
C PHE A 169 0.45 47.95 -9.40
N ALA A 170 0.37 49.11 -10.00
CA ALA A 170 1.23 50.25 -9.70
C ALA A 170 0.97 50.85 -8.29
N SER A 171 -0.17 50.60 -7.68
CA SER A 171 -0.45 51.01 -6.30
C SER A 171 0.38 50.26 -5.25
N PHE A 172 0.99 49.12 -5.64
CA PHE A 172 1.81 48.33 -4.76
C PHE A 172 3.30 48.68 -4.91
N ASP A 173 3.91 49.08 -3.82
CA ASP A 173 5.37 49.34 -3.79
C ASP A 173 6.14 48.02 -3.83
N THR A 174 6.90 47.79 -4.92
CA THR A 174 7.73 46.59 -5.12
C THR A 174 8.91 46.49 -4.15
N SER A 175 9.27 47.57 -3.45
CA SER A 175 10.33 47.59 -2.42
C SER A 175 9.78 47.25 -1.02
N SER A 176 8.47 47.21 -0.85
CA SER A 176 7.82 46.99 0.44
C SER A 176 7.67 45.49 0.74
N TYR A 177 8.18 45.06 1.89
CA TYR A 177 7.91 43.69 2.40
C TYR A 177 6.45 43.39 2.63
N LEU A 178 5.61 44.40 2.95
CA LEU A 178 4.18 44.20 3.09
C LEU A 178 3.56 43.77 1.76
N THR A 179 3.95 44.37 0.65
CA THR A 179 3.53 43.96 -0.69
C THR A 179 3.91 42.51 -0.96
N LEU A 180 5.16 42.13 -0.67
CA LEU A 180 5.62 40.75 -0.83
C LEU A 180 4.77 39.77 -0.01
N LEU A 181 4.43 40.10 1.24
CA LEU A 181 3.58 39.27 2.10
C LEU A 181 2.14 39.14 1.56
N VAL A 182 1.56 40.21 0.99
CA VAL A 182 0.25 40.14 0.36
C VAL A 182 0.24 39.18 -0.83
N PHE A 183 1.22 39.28 -1.74
CA PHE A 183 1.29 38.39 -2.90
C PHE A 183 1.67 36.95 -2.50
N LEU A 184 2.50 36.77 -1.50
CA LEU A 184 2.79 35.47 -0.91
C LEU A 184 1.51 34.81 -0.34
N ALA A 185 0.73 35.58 0.45
CA ALA A 185 -0.54 35.10 0.99
C ALA A 185 -1.54 34.76 -0.13
N ALA A 186 -1.62 35.62 -1.16
CA ALA A 186 -2.46 35.37 -2.34
C ALA A 186 -2.05 34.06 -3.05
N GLY A 187 -0.76 33.85 -3.31
CA GLY A 187 -0.24 32.62 -3.90
C GLY A 187 -0.56 31.38 -3.06
N THR A 188 -0.41 31.50 -1.72
CA THR A 188 -0.77 30.42 -0.78
C THR A 188 -2.26 30.08 -0.87
N ILE A 189 -3.13 31.07 -0.77
CA ILE A 189 -4.58 30.86 -0.77
C ILE A 189 -5.05 30.29 -2.11
N ILE A 190 -4.61 30.88 -3.22
CA ILE A 190 -5.00 30.40 -4.56
C ILE A 190 -4.56 28.95 -4.75
N THR A 191 -3.34 28.60 -4.35
CA THR A 191 -2.83 27.21 -4.49
C THR A 191 -3.58 26.25 -3.57
N CYS A 192 -3.93 26.64 -2.34
CA CYS A 192 -4.77 25.83 -1.45
C CYS A 192 -6.15 25.53 -2.06
N ILE A 193 -6.77 26.52 -2.74
CA ILE A 193 -8.09 26.37 -3.36
C ILE A 193 -8.01 25.54 -4.63
N VAL A 194 -7.08 25.89 -5.54
CA VAL A 194 -6.92 25.24 -6.85
C VAL A 194 -6.29 23.86 -6.72
N GLN A 195 -5.52 23.61 -5.65
CA GLN A 195 -4.74 22.38 -5.40
C GLN A 195 -3.80 21.99 -6.55
N SER A 196 -3.35 22.98 -7.30
CA SER A 196 -2.43 22.83 -8.43
C SER A 196 -1.42 23.97 -8.46
N SER A 197 -0.23 23.71 -7.98
CA SER A 197 0.89 24.66 -8.05
C SER A 197 1.22 25.01 -9.50
N ALA A 198 1.18 24.03 -10.39
CA ALA A 198 1.46 24.26 -11.80
C ALA A 198 0.47 25.24 -12.46
N ALA A 199 -0.82 25.18 -12.10
CA ALA A 199 -1.80 26.15 -12.62
C ALA A 199 -1.49 27.57 -12.13
N VAL A 200 -1.12 27.72 -10.86
CA VAL A 200 -0.75 29.03 -10.28
C VAL A 200 0.54 29.54 -10.91
N MET A 201 1.54 28.68 -11.10
CA MET A 201 2.78 28.99 -11.83
C MET A 201 2.49 29.49 -13.26
N ALA A 202 1.60 28.81 -14.00
CA ALA A 202 1.23 29.19 -15.37
C ALA A 202 0.57 30.59 -15.41
N ILE A 203 -0.34 30.88 -14.47
CA ILE A 203 -0.94 32.22 -14.33
C ILE A 203 0.13 33.26 -13.96
N THR A 204 1.01 32.94 -13.05
CA THR A 204 2.11 33.84 -12.64
C THR A 204 3.03 34.15 -13.82
N ILE A 205 3.44 33.12 -14.58
CA ILE A 205 4.22 33.30 -15.83
C ILE A 205 3.48 34.21 -16.80
N LEU A 206 2.18 33.97 -17.03
CA LEU A 206 1.36 34.78 -17.92
C LEU A 206 1.35 36.26 -17.48
N LEU A 207 0.99 36.54 -16.24
CA LEU A 207 0.87 37.91 -15.72
C LEU A 207 2.21 38.66 -15.70
N CYS A 208 3.29 37.98 -15.38
CA CYS A 208 4.63 38.57 -15.42
C CYS A 208 5.11 38.80 -16.88
N SER A 209 4.86 37.84 -17.78
CA SER A 209 5.31 37.93 -19.17
C SER A 209 4.53 38.95 -19.99
N THR A 210 3.29 39.27 -19.61
CA THR A 210 2.51 40.35 -20.19
C THR A 210 2.90 41.75 -19.63
N GLY A 211 3.81 41.79 -18.66
CA GLY A 211 4.26 43.04 -18.03
C GLY A 211 3.29 43.65 -17.01
N VAL A 212 2.21 42.96 -16.70
CA VAL A 212 1.17 43.42 -15.73
C VAL A 212 1.66 43.27 -14.30
N LEU A 213 2.27 42.11 -14.00
CA LEU A 213 2.77 41.78 -12.67
C LEU A 213 4.28 41.94 -12.61
N PRO A 214 4.82 42.83 -11.76
CA PRO A 214 6.26 42.92 -11.54
C PRO A 214 6.87 41.61 -11.07
N ILE A 215 8.09 41.33 -11.51
CA ILE A 215 8.79 40.05 -11.24
C ILE A 215 8.89 39.73 -9.74
N TYR A 216 9.14 40.74 -8.89
CA TYR A 216 9.23 40.53 -7.44
C TYR A 216 7.92 40.05 -6.82
N MET A 217 6.77 40.56 -7.30
CA MET A 217 5.45 40.10 -6.87
C MET A 217 5.14 38.70 -7.42
N GLY A 218 5.54 38.41 -8.68
CA GLY A 218 5.43 37.05 -9.24
C GLY A 218 6.25 36.02 -8.46
N ILE A 219 7.44 36.38 -8.03
CA ILE A 219 8.29 35.53 -7.19
C ILE A 219 7.64 35.33 -5.79
N ALA A 220 7.02 36.35 -5.22
CA ALA A 220 6.29 36.22 -3.96
C ALA A 220 5.08 35.28 -4.09
N LEU A 221 4.35 35.31 -5.21
CA LEU A 221 3.30 34.32 -5.53
C LEU A 221 3.85 32.89 -5.57
N VAL A 222 4.99 32.68 -6.25
CA VAL A 222 5.65 31.35 -6.32
C VAL A 222 6.11 30.86 -4.95
N MET A 223 6.57 31.75 -4.08
CA MET A 223 6.88 31.38 -2.68
C MET A 223 5.62 30.94 -1.93
N GLY A 224 4.50 31.67 -2.12
CA GLY A 224 3.21 31.30 -1.55
C GLY A 224 2.68 29.98 -2.08
N GLU A 225 2.85 29.72 -3.37
CA GLU A 225 2.51 28.47 -4.03
C GLU A 225 3.17 27.25 -3.35
N ASN A 226 4.43 27.35 -2.95
CA ASN A 226 5.14 26.28 -2.24
C ASN A 226 4.48 25.95 -0.88
N ILE A 227 4.02 26.96 -0.14
CA ILE A 227 3.26 26.74 1.10
C ILE A 227 1.89 26.12 0.77
N GLY A 228 1.16 26.70 -0.19
CA GLY A 228 -0.18 26.25 -0.57
C GLY A 228 -0.25 24.79 -1.02
N THR A 229 0.79 24.29 -1.70
CA THR A 229 0.89 22.90 -2.13
C THR A 229 0.85 21.91 -0.96
N THR A 230 1.27 22.32 0.24
CA THR A 230 1.25 21.45 1.42
C THR A 230 -0.15 21.12 1.91
N ALA A 231 -1.16 21.90 1.53
CA ALA A 231 -2.55 21.69 1.92
C ALA A 231 -3.06 20.30 1.48
N THR A 232 -2.68 19.83 0.28
CA THR A 232 -3.10 18.52 -0.23
C THR A 232 -2.61 17.37 0.66
N ALA A 233 -1.35 17.42 1.11
CA ALA A 233 -0.77 16.41 2.00
C ALA A 233 -1.43 16.44 3.39
N ASN A 234 -1.70 17.64 3.92
CA ASN A 234 -2.34 17.79 5.23
C ASN A 234 -3.81 17.34 5.20
N LEU A 235 -4.54 17.60 4.11
CA LEU A 235 -5.89 17.07 3.91
C LEU A 235 -5.89 15.53 3.81
N ALA A 236 -4.96 14.97 3.04
CA ALA A 236 -4.83 13.52 2.92
C ALA A 236 -4.46 12.84 4.25
N ALA A 237 -3.70 13.53 5.11
CA ALA A 237 -3.29 13.02 6.42
C ALA A 237 -4.37 13.21 7.51
N PHE A 238 -5.44 13.95 7.27
CA PHE A 238 -6.41 14.34 8.30
C PHE A 238 -7.09 13.15 8.99
N GLY A 239 -7.40 12.08 8.25
CA GLY A 239 -7.95 10.83 8.78
C GLY A 239 -6.91 9.73 9.02
N ALA A 240 -5.63 10.00 8.79
CA ALA A 240 -4.57 9.01 8.87
C ALA A 240 -3.91 8.94 10.27
N GLY A 241 -3.10 7.90 10.51
CA GLY A 241 -2.35 7.72 11.73
C GLY A 241 -1.42 8.88 12.07
N ILE A 242 -0.94 8.93 13.32
CA ILE A 242 -0.13 10.04 13.83
C ILE A 242 1.14 10.27 13.01
N GLU A 243 1.80 9.23 12.55
CA GLU A 243 3.03 9.33 11.76
C GLU A 243 2.79 9.99 10.39
N ALA A 244 1.65 9.69 9.75
CA ALA A 244 1.21 10.32 8.52
C ALA A 244 0.98 11.83 8.70
N ARG A 245 0.32 12.21 9.81
CA ARG A 245 0.08 13.62 10.16
C ARG A 245 1.39 14.35 10.48
N ARG A 246 2.35 13.70 11.14
CA ARG A 246 3.70 14.23 11.39
C ARG A 246 4.46 14.48 10.07
N ALA A 247 4.38 13.55 9.11
CA ALA A 247 5.00 13.70 7.80
C ALA A 247 4.40 14.86 6.99
N ALA A 248 3.07 15.02 7.00
CA ALA A 248 2.38 16.14 6.36
C ALA A 248 2.73 17.49 7.02
N LEU A 249 2.81 17.54 8.35
CA LEU A 249 3.24 18.71 9.10
C LEU A 249 4.71 19.07 8.77
N ALA A 250 5.58 18.07 8.66
CA ALA A 250 6.99 18.30 8.27
C ALA A 250 7.09 18.94 6.88
N HIS A 251 6.23 18.55 5.92
CA HIS A 251 6.14 19.20 4.60
C HIS A 251 5.77 20.68 4.71
N LEU A 252 4.77 21.01 5.55
CA LEU A 252 4.41 22.42 5.81
C LEU A 252 5.57 23.20 6.42
N LEU A 253 6.19 22.68 7.47
CA LEU A 253 7.29 23.34 8.16
C LEU A 253 8.51 23.54 7.25
N PHE A 254 8.82 22.58 6.38
CA PHE A 254 9.87 22.69 5.39
C PHE A 254 9.65 23.89 4.45
N ASN A 255 8.44 24.07 3.92
CA ASN A 255 8.13 25.16 3.00
C ASN A 255 8.04 26.51 3.73
N VAL A 256 7.45 26.54 4.92
CA VAL A 256 7.39 27.76 5.76
C VAL A 256 8.81 28.25 6.13
N PHE A 257 9.70 27.33 6.54
CA PHE A 257 11.10 27.67 6.82
C PHE A 257 11.78 28.23 5.57
N GLY A 258 11.58 27.59 4.40
CA GLY A 258 12.11 28.07 3.12
C GLY A 258 11.68 29.51 2.81
N VAL A 259 10.40 29.80 3.01
CA VAL A 259 9.86 31.16 2.80
C VAL A 259 10.47 32.16 3.78
N ILE A 260 10.61 31.81 5.07
CA ILE A 260 11.14 32.72 6.09
C ILE A 260 12.57 33.14 5.77
N TRP A 261 13.47 32.20 5.48
CA TRP A 261 14.87 32.57 5.21
C TRP A 261 15.03 33.27 3.88
N VAL A 262 14.25 32.92 2.83
CA VAL A 262 14.29 33.64 1.55
C VAL A 262 13.74 35.04 1.70
N LEU A 263 12.68 35.27 2.47
CA LEU A 263 12.19 36.61 2.77
C LEU A 263 13.26 37.46 3.46
N ALA A 264 14.04 36.89 4.38
CA ALA A 264 15.12 37.63 5.06
C ALA A 264 16.21 38.14 4.10
N VAL A 265 16.44 37.42 2.98
CA VAL A 265 17.44 37.78 1.95
C VAL A 265 16.80 37.98 0.57
N PHE A 266 15.56 38.44 0.50
CA PHE A 266 14.72 38.38 -0.70
C PHE A 266 15.38 39.06 -1.91
N TYR A 267 15.70 40.33 -1.80
CA TYR A 267 16.27 41.10 -2.93
C TYR A 267 17.65 40.59 -3.38
N PRO A 268 18.62 40.34 -2.50
CA PRO A 268 19.87 39.70 -2.87
C PRO A 268 19.71 38.36 -3.57
N PHE A 269 18.78 37.50 -3.06
CA PHE A 269 18.53 36.20 -3.62
C PHE A 269 17.90 36.27 -5.02
N VAL A 270 16.90 37.14 -5.20
CA VAL A 270 16.25 37.37 -6.50
C VAL A 270 17.24 37.95 -7.51
N ASN A 271 18.05 38.93 -7.09
CA ASN A 271 19.08 39.52 -7.96
C ASN A 271 20.14 38.50 -8.40
N MET A 272 20.52 37.57 -7.51
CA MET A 272 21.39 36.45 -7.86
C MET A 272 20.75 35.58 -8.97
N VAL A 273 19.49 35.20 -8.81
CA VAL A 273 18.74 34.39 -9.81
C VAL A 273 18.64 35.15 -11.14
N CYS A 274 18.29 36.42 -11.11
CA CYS A 274 18.20 37.28 -12.28
C CYS A 274 19.58 37.37 -13.02
N SER A 275 20.66 37.47 -12.26
CA SER A 275 22.04 37.50 -12.81
C SER A 275 22.40 36.18 -13.49
N ILE A 276 22.05 35.03 -12.88
CA ILE A 276 22.28 33.70 -13.49
C ILE A 276 21.57 33.58 -14.83
N VAL A 277 20.34 34.07 -14.94
CA VAL A 277 19.53 34.01 -16.17
C VAL A 277 19.92 35.13 -17.17
N GLY A 278 20.67 36.14 -16.73
CA GLY A 278 21.00 37.33 -17.52
C GLY A 278 19.79 38.25 -17.71
N TYR A 279 18.86 38.28 -16.76
CA TYR A 279 17.70 39.16 -16.74
C TYR A 279 17.97 40.40 -15.87
N ASN A 280 17.59 41.57 -16.35
CA ASN A 280 17.67 42.79 -15.57
C ASN A 280 16.26 43.36 -15.32
N PRO A 281 15.79 43.38 -14.07
CA PRO A 281 14.46 43.91 -13.74
C PRO A 281 14.21 45.37 -14.14
N SER A 282 15.28 46.15 -14.29
CA SER A 282 15.21 47.58 -14.66
C SER A 282 15.19 47.83 -16.17
N MET A 283 15.37 46.79 -16.99
CA MET A 283 15.37 46.90 -18.45
C MET A 283 14.04 46.41 -19.04
N SER A 284 13.40 47.23 -19.84
CA SER A 284 12.21 46.85 -20.62
C SER A 284 12.59 45.90 -21.79
N GLY A 285 11.62 45.08 -22.26
CA GLY A 285 11.80 44.27 -23.47
C GLY A 285 12.39 42.87 -23.23
N GLN A 286 12.62 42.44 -22.00
CA GLN A 286 13.18 41.11 -21.66
C GLN A 286 12.07 40.07 -21.26
N THR A 287 10.84 40.25 -21.72
CA THR A 287 9.69 39.44 -21.31
C THR A 287 9.87 37.94 -21.59
N ALA A 288 10.59 37.56 -22.65
CA ALA A 288 10.89 36.16 -22.98
C ALA A 288 11.78 35.46 -21.90
N ARG A 289 12.50 36.18 -21.07
CA ARG A 289 13.34 35.62 -20.00
C ARG A 289 12.56 35.41 -18.69
N ILE A 290 11.42 36.03 -18.51
CA ILE A 290 10.61 35.98 -17.29
C ILE A 290 10.21 34.55 -16.91
N PRO A 291 9.68 33.70 -17.80
CA PRO A 291 9.39 32.31 -17.47
C PRO A 291 10.62 31.53 -16.97
N VAL A 292 11.80 31.81 -17.55
CA VAL A 292 13.07 31.19 -17.16
C VAL A 292 13.50 31.67 -15.77
N VAL A 293 13.31 32.98 -15.43
CA VAL A 293 13.59 33.52 -14.10
C VAL A 293 12.73 32.86 -13.04
N LEU A 294 11.44 32.71 -13.29
CA LEU A 294 10.50 32.08 -12.35
C LEU A 294 10.83 30.59 -12.14
N ALA A 295 11.14 29.85 -13.21
CA ALA A 295 11.57 28.46 -13.11
C ALA A 295 12.93 28.31 -12.39
N MET A 296 13.90 29.19 -12.67
CA MET A 296 15.20 29.21 -12.00
C MET A 296 15.06 29.57 -10.52
N PHE A 297 14.24 30.57 -10.18
CA PHE A 297 13.95 30.92 -8.79
C PHE A 297 13.34 29.74 -8.05
N HIS A 298 12.34 29.09 -8.62
CA HIS A 298 11.69 27.91 -8.03
C HIS A 298 12.71 26.78 -7.78
N THR A 299 13.65 26.57 -8.72
CA THR A 299 14.72 25.58 -8.57
C THR A 299 15.70 25.99 -7.47
N CYS A 300 16.23 27.19 -7.50
CA CYS A 300 17.16 27.67 -6.49
C CYS A 300 16.54 27.64 -5.09
N PHE A 301 15.29 28.10 -4.95
CA PHE A 301 14.54 28.03 -3.69
C PHE A 301 14.51 26.61 -3.12
N ASN A 302 14.04 25.63 -3.89
CA ASN A 302 13.88 24.26 -3.42
C ASN A 302 15.23 23.55 -3.18
N VAL A 303 16.21 23.76 -4.05
CA VAL A 303 17.55 23.16 -3.90
C VAL A 303 18.27 23.72 -2.67
N PHE A 304 18.31 25.05 -2.50
CA PHE A 304 18.98 25.65 -1.34
C PHE A 304 18.24 25.32 -0.03
N ASN A 305 16.90 25.37 -0.02
CA ASN A 305 16.12 24.98 1.16
C ASN A 305 16.39 23.53 1.55
N THR A 306 16.43 22.62 0.59
CA THR A 306 16.78 21.21 0.83
C THR A 306 18.22 21.06 1.32
N ALA A 307 19.18 21.74 0.69
CA ALA A 307 20.59 21.68 1.08
C ALA A 307 20.80 22.15 2.53
N ILE A 308 20.07 23.19 2.95
CA ILE A 308 20.09 23.67 4.34
C ILE A 308 19.47 22.64 5.28
N LEU A 309 18.28 22.13 4.98
CA LEU A 309 17.48 21.37 5.92
C LEU A 309 17.77 19.86 5.96
N ILE A 310 18.44 19.28 4.95
CA ILE A 310 18.71 17.83 4.90
C ILE A 310 19.56 17.36 6.09
N GLY A 311 20.46 18.21 6.60
CA GLY A 311 21.25 17.96 7.80
C GLY A 311 20.39 17.98 9.09
N PHE A 312 19.27 18.69 9.07
CA PHE A 312 18.41 18.95 10.23
C PHE A 312 17.17 18.05 10.30
N ILE A 313 17.09 16.99 9.49
CA ILE A 313 15.96 16.03 9.52
C ILE A 313 15.67 15.52 10.94
N PRO A 314 16.65 15.12 11.80
CA PRO A 314 16.35 14.66 13.15
C PRO A 314 15.77 15.75 14.06
N GLN A 315 16.13 17.01 13.83
CA GLN A 315 15.57 18.13 14.58
C GLN A 315 14.14 18.41 14.14
N MET A 316 13.87 18.33 12.83
CA MET A 316 12.52 18.44 12.27
C MET A 316 11.62 17.31 12.76
N GLU A 317 12.10 16.07 12.75
CA GLU A 317 11.39 14.91 13.30
C GLU A 317 11.02 15.13 14.78
N ARG A 318 11.99 15.56 15.62
CA ARG A 318 11.73 15.91 17.01
C ARG A 318 10.71 17.03 17.18
N LEU A 319 10.76 18.03 16.33
CA LEU A 319 9.84 19.17 16.35
C LEU A 319 8.41 18.72 16.05
N VAL A 320 8.19 17.96 14.97
CA VAL A 320 6.85 17.49 14.62
C VAL A 320 6.31 16.48 15.62
N CYS A 321 7.14 15.63 16.23
CA CYS A 321 6.75 14.75 17.32
C CYS A 321 6.37 15.54 18.60
N LYS A 322 7.00 16.68 18.85
CA LYS A 322 6.65 17.57 19.96
C LYS A 322 5.34 18.31 19.71
N ILE A 323 5.09 18.76 18.47
CA ILE A 323 3.84 19.47 18.10
C ILE A 323 2.65 18.49 18.07
N LEU A 324 2.87 17.28 17.59
CA LEU A 324 1.89 16.21 17.53
C LEU A 324 2.38 15.04 18.40
N PRO A 325 2.20 15.13 19.74
CA PRO A 325 2.59 14.04 20.63
C PRO A 325 1.73 12.80 20.40
N GLU A 326 2.30 11.64 20.68
CA GLU A 326 1.54 10.40 20.72
C GLU A 326 0.56 10.50 21.90
N SER A 327 -0.73 10.34 21.63
CA SER A 327 -1.72 10.35 22.70
C SER A 327 -1.47 9.16 23.64
N ASP A 328 -1.42 9.38 24.93
CA ASP A 328 -1.26 8.35 25.97
C ASP A 328 -2.46 7.36 26.07
N ALA A 329 -3.20 7.20 24.99
CA ALA A 329 -4.27 6.20 24.85
C ALA A 329 -3.75 4.74 24.88
N LYS A 330 -2.58 4.50 25.46
CA LYS A 330 -2.03 3.14 25.74
C LYS A 330 -2.88 2.32 26.72
N THR A 331 -3.94 2.90 27.31
CA THR A 331 -4.83 2.21 28.25
C THR A 331 -6.20 1.83 27.70
N LYS A 332 -6.56 2.23 26.50
CA LYS A 332 -7.76 1.72 25.82
C LYS A 332 -7.33 0.96 24.58
N GLU A 333 -7.60 -0.34 24.57
CA GLU A 333 -7.43 -1.17 23.36
C GLU A 333 -8.17 -0.50 22.19
N PRO A 334 -7.48 -0.16 21.09
CA PRO A 334 -8.13 0.52 19.98
C PRO A 334 -9.18 -0.41 19.37
N THR A 335 -10.43 0.05 19.36
CA THR A 335 -11.57 -0.65 18.74
C THR A 335 -11.64 -0.44 17.23
N THR A 336 -10.79 0.41 16.67
CA THR A 336 -10.73 0.78 15.25
C THR A 336 -9.49 0.20 14.58
N LEU A 337 -9.56 0.07 13.24
CA LEU A 337 -8.44 -0.32 12.41
C LEU A 337 -7.28 0.68 12.56
N HIS A 338 -6.05 0.17 12.54
CA HIS A 338 -4.84 0.98 12.81
C HIS A 338 -4.22 1.52 11.52
N TYR A 339 -4.18 0.71 10.46
CA TYR A 339 -3.51 1.01 9.18
C TYR A 339 -4.48 1.44 8.07
N ILE A 340 -5.76 1.10 8.18
CA ILE A 340 -6.82 1.51 7.27
C ILE A 340 -7.52 2.71 7.88
N SER A 341 -7.21 3.91 7.38
CA SER A 341 -7.90 5.14 7.75
C SER A 341 -8.83 5.58 6.61
N GLY A 342 -10.03 6.05 6.95
CA GLY A 342 -11.11 6.42 6.01
C GLY A 342 -10.85 7.66 5.16
N GLY A 343 -9.60 7.91 4.75
CA GLY A 343 -9.22 9.01 3.87
C GLY A 343 -8.87 8.52 2.48
N VAL A 344 -9.19 9.34 1.49
CA VAL A 344 -8.92 9.27 0.04
C VAL A 344 -8.34 7.94 -0.44
N MET A 345 -9.11 7.20 -1.21
CA MET A 345 -8.68 5.97 -1.88
C MET A 345 -7.42 6.26 -2.71
N GLN A 346 -6.34 5.68 -2.27
CA GLN A 346 -5.04 5.75 -2.90
C GLN A 346 -4.93 4.62 -3.94
N THR A 347 -3.83 4.58 -4.70
CA THR A 347 -3.65 3.53 -5.70
C THR A 347 -3.94 2.14 -5.10
N PRO A 348 -4.64 1.25 -5.83
CA PRO A 348 -5.07 -0.07 -5.34
C PRO A 348 -3.96 -0.86 -4.65
N GLU A 349 -2.75 -0.65 -5.11
CA GLU A 349 -1.58 -1.33 -4.57
C GLU A 349 -1.17 -0.86 -3.17
N ILE A 350 -1.32 0.41 -2.85
CA ILE A 350 -1.06 0.93 -1.50
C ILE A 350 -2.15 0.43 -0.56
N ALA A 351 -3.39 0.43 -1.03
CA ALA A 351 -4.53 -0.10 -0.29
C ALA A 351 -4.32 -1.57 0.11
N ILE A 352 -3.81 -2.41 -0.80
CA ILE A 352 -3.46 -3.81 -0.52
C ILE A 352 -2.36 -3.93 0.54
N LEU A 353 -1.35 -3.05 0.52
CA LEU A 353 -0.29 -3.08 1.54
C LEU A 353 -0.81 -2.66 2.93
N GLN A 354 -1.73 -1.69 2.99
CA GLN A 354 -2.39 -1.30 4.24
C GLN A 354 -3.26 -2.44 4.78
N ALA A 355 -4.07 -3.07 3.92
CA ALA A 355 -4.86 -4.24 4.29
C ALA A 355 -3.99 -5.39 4.78
N GLN A 356 -2.84 -5.67 4.14
CA GLN A 356 -1.91 -6.71 4.59
C GLN A 356 -1.39 -6.43 6.00
N LYS A 357 -1.09 -5.18 6.34
CA LYS A 357 -0.64 -4.82 7.70
C LYS A 357 -1.74 -4.92 8.73
N GLU A 358 -2.97 -4.56 8.35
CA GLU A 358 -4.11 -4.72 9.25
C GLU A 358 -4.40 -6.21 9.52
N ILE A 359 -4.23 -7.08 8.51
CA ILE A 359 -4.35 -8.54 8.69
C ILE A 359 -3.27 -9.07 9.65
N VAL A 360 -2.03 -8.57 9.58
CA VAL A 360 -0.98 -8.93 10.56
C VAL A 360 -1.37 -8.47 11.97
N ASN A 361 -1.88 -7.24 12.12
CA ASN A 361 -2.38 -6.72 13.39
C ASN A 361 -3.56 -7.56 13.93
N PHE A 362 -4.46 -8.00 13.04
CA PHE A 362 -5.56 -8.90 13.39
C PHE A 362 -5.03 -10.25 13.90
N ALA A 363 -4.08 -10.86 13.20
CA ALA A 363 -3.46 -12.11 13.63
C ALA A 363 -2.77 -11.99 15.00
N GLU A 364 -2.05 -10.86 15.25
CA GLU A 364 -1.43 -10.58 16.55
C GLU A 364 -2.47 -10.37 17.68
N ARG A 365 -3.66 -9.86 17.35
CA ARG A 365 -4.78 -9.74 18.30
C ARG A 365 -5.37 -11.10 18.63
N MET A 366 -5.55 -11.98 17.65
CA MET A 366 -6.03 -13.34 17.88
C MET A 366 -5.06 -14.15 18.74
N HIS A 367 -3.76 -14.00 18.52
CA HIS A 367 -2.75 -14.61 19.39
C HIS A 367 -2.84 -14.11 20.84
N ARG A 368 -3.03 -12.80 21.06
CA ARG A 368 -3.26 -12.26 22.41
C ARG A 368 -4.54 -12.79 23.04
N MET A 369 -5.62 -12.92 22.26
CA MET A 369 -6.88 -13.49 22.71
C MET A 369 -6.70 -14.95 23.14
N PHE A 370 -5.99 -15.75 22.34
CA PHE A 370 -5.66 -17.13 22.71
C PHE A 370 -4.82 -17.21 24.00
N GLY A 371 -3.84 -16.31 24.16
CA GLY A 371 -3.08 -16.20 25.41
C GLY A 371 -3.95 -15.88 26.63
N MET A 372 -5.00 -15.04 26.47
CA MET A 372 -5.96 -14.79 27.55
C MET A 372 -6.81 -16.03 27.85
N VAL A 373 -7.18 -16.83 26.85
CA VAL A 373 -7.90 -18.10 27.03
C VAL A 373 -7.04 -19.09 27.82
N CYS A 374 -5.75 -19.22 27.48
CA CYS A 374 -4.82 -20.05 28.25
C CYS A 374 -4.74 -19.63 29.72
N ALA A 375 -4.63 -18.32 29.97
CA ALA A 375 -4.61 -17.80 31.34
C ALA A 375 -5.94 -18.00 32.10
N LEU A 376 -7.08 -17.92 31.38
CA LEU A 376 -8.41 -18.07 31.96
C LEU A 376 -8.64 -19.48 32.54
N ILE A 377 -8.08 -20.52 31.90
CA ILE A 377 -8.20 -21.92 32.32
C ILE A 377 -7.60 -22.13 33.70
N ASP A 378 -6.50 -21.45 34.03
CA ASP A 378 -5.76 -21.58 35.30
C ASP A 378 -6.22 -20.57 36.36
N GLU A 379 -7.02 -19.58 36.01
CA GLU A 379 -7.40 -18.49 36.91
C GLU A 379 -8.36 -18.97 37.97
N LYS A 380 -7.99 -18.83 39.23
CA LYS A 380 -8.79 -19.28 40.41
C LYS A 380 -9.59 -18.15 41.06
N ASP A 381 -9.12 -16.91 40.97
CA ASP A 381 -9.84 -15.78 41.55
C ASP A 381 -11.09 -15.42 40.74
N LYS A 382 -12.25 -15.35 41.42
CA LYS A 382 -13.53 -15.10 40.77
C LYS A 382 -13.63 -13.73 40.08
N LYS A 383 -12.99 -12.70 40.64
CA LYS A 383 -13.06 -11.33 40.09
C LYS A 383 -12.15 -11.21 38.90
N GLU A 384 -10.96 -11.77 38.99
CA GLU A 384 -10.00 -11.77 37.88
C GLU A 384 -10.52 -12.61 36.71
N PHE A 385 -11.09 -13.79 36.98
CA PHE A 385 -11.75 -14.61 36.00
C PHE A 385 -12.86 -13.84 35.24
N ALA A 386 -13.79 -13.19 35.96
CA ALA A 386 -14.86 -12.42 35.35
C ALA A 386 -14.33 -11.25 34.52
N SER A 387 -13.24 -10.61 34.96
CA SER A 387 -12.55 -9.54 34.25
C SER A 387 -11.95 -10.05 32.94
N GLN A 388 -11.23 -11.19 33.00
CA GLN A 388 -10.59 -11.80 31.82
C GLN A 388 -11.64 -12.36 30.85
N TYR A 389 -12.69 -13.00 31.33
CA TYR A 389 -13.79 -13.48 30.49
C TYR A 389 -14.47 -12.33 29.72
N ALA A 390 -14.85 -11.25 30.42
CA ALA A 390 -15.41 -10.06 29.78
C ALA A 390 -14.45 -9.37 28.80
N ARG A 391 -13.15 -9.56 28.99
CA ARG A 391 -12.13 -9.07 28.05
C ARG A 391 -12.07 -9.93 26.79
N ILE A 392 -12.14 -11.25 26.91
CA ILE A 392 -12.20 -12.17 25.76
C ILE A 392 -13.45 -11.90 24.94
N GLU A 393 -14.62 -11.73 25.56
CA GLU A 393 -15.88 -11.38 24.89
C GLU A 393 -15.76 -10.07 24.08
N ARG A 394 -15.08 -9.04 24.61
CA ARG A 394 -14.79 -7.82 23.88
C ARG A 394 -13.85 -8.04 22.69
N TYR A 395 -12.88 -8.96 22.81
CA TYR A 395 -11.96 -9.28 21.72
C TYR A 395 -12.66 -9.98 20.56
N GLU A 396 -13.66 -10.81 20.84
CA GLU A 396 -14.52 -11.42 19.82
C GLU A 396 -15.30 -10.33 19.04
N THR A 397 -15.99 -9.43 19.74
CA THR A 397 -16.66 -8.29 19.09
C THR A 397 -15.70 -7.41 18.26
N ILE A 398 -14.44 -7.26 18.70
CA ILE A 398 -13.41 -6.56 17.93
C ILE A 398 -13.03 -7.37 16.69
N ALA A 399 -12.93 -8.69 16.77
CA ALA A 399 -12.61 -9.57 15.65
C ALA A 399 -13.65 -9.47 14.54
N ASP A 400 -14.94 -9.54 14.88
CA ASP A 400 -16.07 -9.38 13.97
C ASP A 400 -16.03 -8.03 13.23
N ASN A 401 -15.81 -6.95 14.00
CA ASN A 401 -15.73 -5.62 13.42
C ASN A 401 -14.52 -5.48 12.48
N MET A 402 -13.36 -6.05 12.84
CA MET A 402 -12.16 -6.02 12.00
C MET A 402 -12.37 -6.77 10.69
N GLU A 403 -13.01 -7.95 10.73
CA GLU A 403 -13.36 -8.69 9.50
C GLU A 403 -14.21 -7.82 8.58
N ILE A 404 -15.33 -7.28 9.09
CA ILE A 404 -16.27 -6.48 8.30
C ILE A 404 -15.60 -5.23 7.73
N GLU A 405 -14.82 -4.51 8.52
CA GLU A 405 -14.19 -3.27 8.07
C GLU A 405 -13.08 -3.52 7.04
N ILE A 406 -12.26 -4.56 7.22
CA ILE A 406 -11.21 -4.93 6.25
C ILE A 406 -11.86 -5.46 4.96
N ALA A 407 -12.94 -6.26 5.06
CA ALA A 407 -13.68 -6.75 3.89
C ALA A 407 -14.26 -5.61 3.06
N LYS A 408 -14.93 -4.64 3.70
CA LYS A 408 -15.46 -3.43 3.03
C LYS A 408 -14.36 -2.63 2.34
N TYR A 409 -13.22 -2.50 2.98
CA TYR A 409 -12.08 -1.79 2.40
C TYR A 409 -11.54 -2.52 1.16
N LEU A 410 -11.36 -3.84 1.24
CA LEU A 410 -10.91 -4.65 0.12
C LEU A 410 -11.93 -4.67 -1.04
N GLU A 411 -13.24 -4.62 -0.75
CA GLU A 411 -14.29 -4.49 -1.75
C GLU A 411 -14.20 -3.13 -2.48
N GLN A 412 -14.01 -2.03 -1.76
CA GLN A 412 -13.83 -0.71 -2.37
C GLN A 412 -12.61 -0.68 -3.29
N VAL A 413 -11.50 -1.29 -2.88
CA VAL A 413 -10.30 -1.45 -3.72
C VAL A 413 -10.63 -2.29 -4.96
N GLY A 414 -11.48 -3.32 -4.82
CA GLY A 414 -11.90 -4.23 -5.90
C GLY A 414 -12.71 -3.57 -7.02
N ASN A 415 -13.37 -2.44 -6.74
CA ASN A 415 -14.17 -1.69 -7.73
C ASN A 415 -13.32 -0.88 -8.71
N GLU A 416 -12.01 -0.79 -8.50
CA GLU A 416 -11.08 -0.14 -9.42
C GLU A 416 -10.49 -1.12 -10.45
N HIS A 417 -9.81 -0.60 -11.47
CA HIS A 417 -9.12 -1.43 -12.47
C HIS A 417 -7.88 -2.10 -11.86
N LEU A 418 -8.08 -3.27 -11.26
CA LEU A 418 -7.03 -4.08 -10.64
C LEU A 418 -6.26 -4.90 -11.67
N SER A 419 -4.94 -5.04 -11.45
CA SER A 419 -4.15 -6.08 -12.11
C SER A 419 -4.59 -7.47 -11.61
N ASP A 420 -4.36 -8.52 -12.41
CA ASP A 420 -4.73 -9.88 -12.02
C ASP A 420 -3.99 -10.32 -10.74
N ASP A 421 -2.72 -9.94 -10.56
CA ASP A 421 -1.95 -10.17 -9.32
C ASP A 421 -2.61 -9.50 -8.10
N THR A 422 -3.15 -8.29 -8.26
CA THR A 422 -3.84 -7.58 -7.18
C THR A 422 -5.17 -8.23 -6.82
N LYS A 423 -5.93 -8.74 -7.81
CA LYS A 423 -7.16 -9.50 -7.58
C LYS A 423 -6.91 -10.79 -6.79
N ASP A 424 -5.86 -11.52 -7.15
CA ASP A 424 -5.51 -12.75 -6.45
C ASP A 424 -5.08 -12.47 -5.00
N LYS A 425 -4.30 -11.41 -4.76
CA LYS A 425 -3.97 -10.96 -3.40
C LYS A 425 -5.21 -10.58 -2.59
N THR A 426 -6.14 -9.84 -3.19
CA THR A 426 -7.40 -9.47 -2.52
C THR A 426 -8.19 -10.71 -2.11
N ARG A 427 -8.30 -11.71 -2.99
CA ARG A 427 -9.00 -12.97 -2.69
C ARG A 427 -8.35 -13.73 -1.53
N VAL A 428 -7.00 -13.80 -1.51
CA VAL A 428 -6.24 -14.41 -0.41
C VAL A 428 -6.51 -13.67 0.90
N MET A 429 -6.49 -12.36 0.90
CA MET A 429 -6.73 -11.53 2.09
C MET A 429 -8.16 -11.71 2.64
N LEU A 430 -9.18 -11.74 1.77
CA LEU A 430 -10.56 -11.99 2.17
C LEU A 430 -10.72 -13.36 2.84
N ARG A 431 -10.04 -14.39 2.35
CA ARG A 431 -10.03 -15.68 3.03
C ARG A 431 -9.33 -15.60 4.38
N GLN A 432 -8.18 -14.94 4.48
CA GLN A 432 -7.42 -14.82 5.73
C GLN A 432 -8.22 -14.13 6.84
N ILE A 433 -8.98 -13.08 6.54
CA ILE A 433 -9.76 -12.37 7.57
C ILE A 433 -10.90 -13.21 8.12
N GLY A 434 -11.62 -13.99 7.29
CA GLY A 434 -12.66 -14.89 7.77
C GLY A 434 -12.11 -16.03 8.64
N GLU A 435 -10.93 -16.58 8.29
CA GLU A 435 -10.29 -17.60 9.13
C GLU A 435 -9.77 -17.00 10.47
N LEU A 436 -9.31 -15.74 10.48
CA LEU A 436 -8.90 -15.04 11.70
C LEU A 436 -10.08 -14.75 12.63
N GLU A 437 -11.24 -14.37 12.11
CA GLU A 437 -12.48 -14.24 12.85
C GLU A 437 -12.87 -15.59 13.47
N SER A 438 -12.83 -16.67 12.69
CA SER A 438 -13.15 -18.02 13.15
C SER A 438 -12.22 -18.52 14.28
N ILE A 439 -10.94 -18.05 14.31
CA ILE A 439 -10.05 -18.26 15.47
C ILE A 439 -10.58 -17.51 16.70
N GLY A 440 -11.03 -16.26 16.55
CA GLY A 440 -11.64 -15.47 17.62
C GLY A 440 -12.86 -16.16 18.20
N ASP A 441 -13.75 -16.60 17.34
CA ASP A 441 -14.95 -17.38 17.66
C ASP A 441 -14.63 -18.65 18.45
N ALA A 442 -13.65 -19.43 18.02
CA ALA A 442 -13.21 -20.64 18.71
C ALA A 442 -12.61 -20.32 20.09
N CYS A 443 -11.80 -19.26 20.20
CA CYS A 443 -11.28 -18.76 21.48
C CYS A 443 -12.41 -18.40 22.46
N TYR A 444 -13.45 -17.70 21.99
CA TYR A 444 -14.59 -17.35 22.82
C TYR A 444 -15.41 -18.58 23.22
N LYS A 445 -15.58 -19.57 22.33
CA LYS A 445 -16.24 -20.86 22.65
C LYS A 445 -15.50 -21.61 23.75
N ILE A 446 -14.18 -21.71 23.69
CA ILE A 446 -13.37 -22.29 24.77
C ILE A 446 -13.59 -21.54 26.09
N ALA A 447 -13.51 -20.20 26.07
CA ALA A 447 -13.73 -19.40 27.29
C ALA A 447 -15.13 -19.63 27.89
N ARG A 448 -16.17 -19.74 27.04
CA ARG A 448 -17.55 -20.03 27.45
C ARG A 448 -17.67 -21.43 28.06
N THR A 449 -17.01 -22.42 27.50
CA THR A 449 -16.98 -23.79 28.04
C THR A 449 -16.28 -23.82 29.40
N VAL A 450 -15.18 -23.08 29.57
CA VAL A 450 -14.48 -22.93 30.87
C VAL A 450 -15.34 -22.19 31.90
N ASN A 451 -16.10 -21.16 31.48
CA ASN A 451 -17.04 -20.48 32.37
C ASN A 451 -18.16 -21.45 32.81
N HIS A 452 -18.67 -22.27 31.90
CA HIS A 452 -19.69 -23.28 32.23
C HIS A 452 -19.14 -24.35 33.18
N LEU A 453 -17.90 -24.80 32.99
CA LEU A 453 -17.23 -25.71 33.93
C LEU A 453 -17.22 -25.14 35.38
N ARG A 454 -16.94 -23.85 35.55
CA ARG A 454 -16.93 -23.18 36.85
C ARG A 454 -18.31 -23.08 37.54
N GLU A 455 -19.36 -23.09 36.76
CA GLU A 455 -20.76 -23.12 37.28
C GLU A 455 -21.12 -24.51 37.81
N THR A 456 -20.40 -25.54 37.38
CA THR A 456 -20.59 -26.91 37.88
C THR A 456 -19.86 -27.10 39.21
N LYS A 457 -20.16 -28.19 39.92
CA LYS A 457 -19.43 -28.58 41.15
C LYS A 457 -18.23 -29.46 40.84
N ASP A 458 -18.11 -29.90 39.60
CA ASP A 458 -17.04 -30.77 39.11
C ASP A 458 -15.87 -29.95 38.59
N ASP A 459 -14.66 -30.50 38.65
CA ASP A 459 -13.45 -29.90 38.09
C ASP A 459 -12.63 -30.96 37.34
N PHE A 460 -11.79 -30.55 36.41
CA PHE A 460 -10.91 -31.46 35.70
C PHE A 460 -9.89 -32.10 36.65
N THR A 461 -9.50 -33.34 36.38
CA THR A 461 -8.43 -34.02 37.08
C THR A 461 -7.07 -33.37 36.77
N THR A 462 -6.08 -33.57 37.63
CA THR A 462 -4.70 -33.09 37.38
C THR A 462 -4.14 -33.61 36.06
N GLU A 463 -4.47 -34.84 35.68
CA GLU A 463 -4.06 -35.45 34.41
C GLU A 463 -4.72 -34.75 33.22
N GLN A 464 -6.04 -34.48 33.30
CA GLN A 464 -6.77 -33.72 32.25
C GLN A 464 -6.20 -32.31 32.07
N TYR A 465 -5.89 -31.60 33.17
CA TYR A 465 -5.22 -30.28 33.08
C TYR A 465 -3.87 -30.39 32.40
N THR A 466 -3.03 -31.37 32.74
CA THR A 466 -1.71 -31.56 32.12
C THR A 466 -1.84 -31.77 30.59
N ARG A 467 -2.74 -32.67 30.20
CA ARG A 467 -2.99 -32.97 28.78
C ARG A 467 -3.59 -31.78 28.02
N LEU A 468 -4.46 -31.01 28.69
CA LEU A 468 -5.02 -29.77 28.10
C LEU A 468 -3.93 -28.72 27.88
N HIS A 469 -2.99 -28.56 28.82
CA HIS A 469 -1.84 -27.66 28.63
C HIS A 469 -0.94 -28.09 27.47
N ASP A 470 -0.76 -29.41 27.25
CA ASP A 470 -0.03 -29.89 26.07
C ASP A 470 -0.73 -29.45 24.77
N MET A 471 -2.07 -29.57 24.70
CA MET A 471 -2.88 -29.13 23.57
C MET A 471 -2.76 -27.62 23.36
N LEU A 472 -2.93 -26.82 24.42
CA LEU A 472 -2.82 -25.35 24.36
C LEU A 472 -1.43 -24.90 23.92
N ARG A 473 -0.38 -25.61 24.31
CA ARG A 473 0.99 -25.33 23.88
C ARG A 473 1.17 -25.53 22.38
N LEU A 474 0.66 -26.63 21.83
CA LEU A 474 0.72 -26.92 20.37
C LEU A 474 -0.06 -25.86 19.58
N VAL A 475 -1.26 -25.52 20.01
CA VAL A 475 -2.08 -24.49 19.35
C VAL A 475 -1.38 -23.12 19.41
N ASN A 476 -0.78 -22.76 20.56
CA ASN A 476 -0.02 -21.50 20.67
C ASN A 476 1.20 -21.47 19.74
N GLU A 477 1.86 -22.60 19.54
CA GLU A 477 2.95 -22.73 18.56
C GLU A 477 2.44 -22.53 17.14
N ALA A 478 1.32 -23.17 16.78
CA ALA A 478 0.67 -23.01 15.49
C ALA A 478 0.30 -21.55 15.19
N VAL A 479 -0.38 -20.87 16.14
CA VAL A 479 -0.77 -19.46 16.00
C VAL A 479 0.45 -18.54 15.89
N SER A 480 1.50 -18.79 16.67
CA SER A 480 2.75 -18.03 16.60
C SER A 480 3.44 -18.16 15.24
N GLN A 481 3.46 -19.37 14.69
CA GLN A 481 4.04 -19.62 13.37
C GLN A 481 3.20 -18.99 12.25
N MET A 482 1.88 -19.01 12.34
CA MET A 482 0.97 -18.31 11.42
C MET A 482 1.34 -16.81 11.31
N ILE A 483 1.61 -16.14 12.43
CA ILE A 483 2.00 -14.72 12.43
C ILE A 483 3.30 -14.51 11.64
N VAL A 484 4.29 -15.39 11.80
CA VAL A 484 5.54 -15.31 11.05
C VAL A 484 5.28 -15.45 9.54
N VAL A 485 4.39 -16.36 9.13
CA VAL A 485 3.99 -16.58 7.74
C VAL A 485 3.23 -15.37 7.18
N VAL A 486 2.21 -14.88 7.89
CA VAL A 486 1.38 -13.76 7.45
C VAL A 486 2.18 -12.47 7.36
N SER A 487 3.10 -12.24 8.30
CA SER A 487 3.97 -11.05 8.32
C SER A 487 5.06 -11.06 7.23
N GLY A 488 5.36 -12.23 6.64
CA GLY A 488 6.41 -12.36 5.63
C GLY A 488 7.83 -12.09 6.15
N ARG A 489 8.05 -12.20 7.47
CA ARG A 489 9.34 -11.91 8.13
C ARG A 489 10.46 -12.88 7.78
N ARG A 490 10.15 -14.06 7.26
CA ARG A 490 11.11 -15.05 6.77
C ARG A 490 10.82 -15.44 5.32
N LYS A 491 11.87 -15.56 4.51
CA LYS A 491 11.75 -15.97 3.10
C LYS A 491 11.74 -17.49 2.89
N ASP A 492 12.18 -18.25 3.90
CA ASP A 492 12.41 -19.71 3.81
C ASP A 492 11.34 -20.50 4.59
N LEU A 493 10.11 -19.98 4.68
CA LEU A 493 9.02 -20.65 5.37
C LEU A 493 8.53 -21.84 4.56
N SER A 494 8.53 -23.00 5.20
CA SER A 494 8.00 -24.25 4.66
C SER A 494 6.60 -24.51 5.20
N LEU A 495 5.68 -24.90 4.33
CA LEU A 495 4.36 -25.39 4.74
C LEU A 495 4.49 -26.65 5.62
N SER A 496 5.58 -27.43 5.43
CA SER A 496 5.82 -28.67 6.18
C SER A 496 5.89 -28.46 7.70
N ASP A 497 6.42 -27.31 8.15
CA ASP A 497 6.56 -27.03 9.59
C ASP A 497 5.18 -26.80 10.22
N SER A 498 4.28 -26.09 9.51
CA SER A 498 2.91 -25.88 9.98
C SER A 498 2.04 -27.14 9.90
N LEU A 499 2.22 -27.97 8.88
CA LEU A 499 1.57 -29.28 8.75
C LEU A 499 1.95 -30.24 9.88
N SER A 500 3.24 -30.25 10.26
CA SER A 500 3.67 -31.11 11.36
C SER A 500 3.00 -30.75 12.69
N ILE A 501 2.83 -29.45 12.97
CA ILE A 501 2.16 -29.01 14.20
C ILE A 501 0.66 -29.32 14.13
N GLU A 502 0.02 -29.20 12.98
CA GLU A 502 -1.39 -29.55 12.79
C GLU A 502 -1.61 -31.06 12.94
N ASP A 503 -0.73 -31.90 12.39
CA ASP A 503 -0.77 -33.36 12.59
C ASP A 503 -0.65 -33.71 14.08
N ASP A 504 0.27 -33.07 14.83
CA ASP A 504 0.44 -33.26 16.28
C ASP A 504 -0.83 -32.87 17.07
N ILE A 505 -1.48 -31.75 16.70
CA ILE A 505 -2.76 -31.29 17.30
C ILE A 505 -3.85 -32.33 17.06
N ASN A 506 -3.98 -32.82 15.83
CA ASN A 506 -4.97 -33.82 15.45
C ASN A 506 -4.77 -35.16 16.18
N GLU A 507 -3.51 -35.60 16.28
CA GLU A 507 -3.17 -36.83 17.01
C GLU A 507 -3.50 -36.68 18.50
N LEU A 508 -3.11 -35.57 19.12
CA LEU A 508 -3.39 -35.32 20.53
C LEU A 508 -4.90 -35.25 20.79
N ARG A 509 -5.67 -34.55 19.93
CA ARG A 509 -7.14 -34.49 20.06
C ARG A 509 -7.77 -35.89 20.04
N ASN A 510 -7.31 -36.77 19.14
CA ASN A 510 -7.79 -38.15 19.06
C ASN A 510 -7.46 -38.97 20.33
N GLN A 511 -6.25 -38.77 20.88
CA GLN A 511 -5.85 -39.39 22.15
C GLN A 511 -6.73 -38.90 23.30
N LEU A 512 -6.92 -37.57 23.45
CA LEU A 512 -7.76 -36.97 24.52
C LEU A 512 -9.21 -37.51 24.46
N ARG A 513 -9.78 -37.62 23.27
CA ARG A 513 -11.10 -38.18 23.07
C ARG A 513 -11.19 -39.65 23.52
N SER A 514 -10.16 -40.44 23.19
CA SER A 514 -10.13 -41.86 23.59
C SER A 514 -9.95 -42.02 25.10
N GLU A 515 -9.06 -41.23 25.71
CA GLU A 515 -8.83 -41.19 27.16
C GLU A 515 -10.12 -40.77 27.90
N THR A 516 -10.85 -39.79 27.38
CA THR A 516 -12.14 -39.34 27.93
C THR A 516 -13.19 -40.46 27.93
N ILE A 517 -13.32 -41.22 26.84
CA ILE A 517 -14.27 -42.33 26.75
C ILE A 517 -13.93 -43.39 27.81
N ILE A 518 -12.65 -43.72 27.97
CA ILE A 518 -12.19 -44.69 28.98
C ILE A 518 -12.49 -44.20 30.40
N GLY A 519 -12.18 -42.93 30.72
CA GLY A 519 -12.40 -42.31 32.04
C GLY A 519 -13.89 -42.24 32.42
N VAL A 520 -14.77 -41.90 31.48
CA VAL A 520 -16.22 -41.93 31.68
C VAL A 520 -16.71 -43.34 31.93
N ASN A 521 -16.30 -44.31 31.12
CA ASN A 521 -16.69 -45.72 31.28
C ASN A 521 -16.18 -46.34 32.58
N SER A 522 -15.01 -45.92 33.07
CA SER A 522 -14.44 -46.36 34.32
C SER A 522 -14.95 -45.56 35.53
N HIS A 523 -15.91 -44.65 35.37
CA HIS A 523 -16.49 -43.79 36.40
C HIS A 523 -15.46 -42.90 37.14
N GLN A 524 -14.37 -42.52 36.49
CA GLN A 524 -13.39 -41.61 37.05
C GLN A 524 -13.93 -40.18 37.11
N TYR A 525 -14.81 -39.81 36.18
CA TYR A 525 -15.49 -38.52 36.13
C TYR A 525 -16.83 -38.64 35.39
N SER A 526 -17.68 -37.63 35.52
CA SER A 526 -19.03 -37.62 34.95
C SER A 526 -18.99 -37.50 33.43
N TYR A 527 -20.06 -37.98 32.76
CA TYR A 527 -20.24 -37.79 31.31
C TYR A 527 -20.25 -36.29 30.92
N ALA A 528 -20.89 -35.45 31.76
CA ALA A 528 -20.93 -34.00 31.54
C ALA A 528 -19.53 -33.37 31.55
N LEU A 529 -18.69 -33.75 32.51
CA LEU A 529 -17.32 -33.27 32.58
C LEU A 529 -16.48 -33.73 31.38
N GLY A 530 -16.64 -35.00 30.97
CA GLY A 530 -15.98 -35.52 29.77
C GLY A 530 -16.40 -34.81 28.50
N THR A 531 -17.66 -34.36 28.40
CA THR A 531 -18.16 -33.59 27.26
C THR A 531 -17.50 -32.21 27.20
N LEU A 532 -17.47 -31.47 28.33
CA LEU A 532 -16.83 -30.16 28.40
C LEU A 532 -15.34 -30.23 28.04
N TYR A 533 -14.65 -31.28 28.48
CA TYR A 533 -13.25 -31.52 28.17
C TYR A 533 -13.03 -31.75 26.66
N ASN A 534 -13.86 -32.60 26.04
CA ASN A 534 -13.80 -32.87 24.62
C ASN A 534 -14.18 -31.66 23.76
N ASP A 535 -15.11 -30.81 24.22
CA ASP A 535 -15.49 -29.59 23.52
C ASP A 535 -14.32 -28.60 23.45
N ILE A 536 -13.58 -28.43 24.57
CA ILE A 536 -12.37 -27.61 24.59
C ILE A 536 -11.30 -28.17 23.62
N ALA A 537 -11.08 -29.49 23.67
CA ALA A 537 -10.08 -30.13 22.81
C ALA A 537 -10.47 -30.01 21.31
N ALA A 538 -11.77 -30.12 20.98
CA ALA A 538 -12.27 -29.97 19.62
C ALA A 538 -12.17 -28.51 19.12
N ASP A 539 -12.45 -27.51 19.97
CA ASP A 539 -12.29 -26.11 19.57
C ASP A 539 -10.80 -25.72 19.44
N CYS A 540 -9.90 -26.33 20.22
CA CYS A 540 -8.46 -26.21 20.04
C CYS A 540 -7.99 -26.75 18.67
N GLU A 541 -8.50 -27.93 18.25
CA GLU A 541 -8.20 -28.48 16.91
C GLU A 541 -8.72 -27.60 15.79
N LYS A 542 -9.94 -27.04 15.91
CA LYS A 542 -10.46 -26.10 14.92
C LYS A 542 -9.56 -24.85 14.75
N ILE A 543 -8.96 -24.35 15.86
CA ILE A 543 -7.99 -23.27 15.75
C ILE A 543 -6.79 -23.71 14.91
N GLY A 544 -6.31 -24.94 15.07
CA GLY A 544 -5.27 -25.54 14.23
C GLY A 544 -5.65 -25.55 12.75
N ASP A 545 -6.87 -26.00 12.42
CA ASP A 545 -7.40 -26.02 11.07
C ASP A 545 -7.48 -24.62 10.45
N TYR A 546 -7.98 -23.61 11.19
CA TYR A 546 -8.06 -22.22 10.72
C TYR A 546 -6.67 -21.63 10.49
N VAL A 547 -5.72 -21.91 11.37
CA VAL A 547 -4.31 -21.53 11.20
C VAL A 547 -3.74 -22.10 9.90
N MET A 548 -3.98 -23.39 9.64
CA MET A 548 -3.53 -24.03 8.40
C MET A 548 -4.18 -23.39 7.17
N ASN A 549 -5.48 -23.12 7.20
CA ASN A 549 -6.17 -22.42 6.12
C ASN A 549 -5.55 -21.06 5.79
N ILE A 550 -5.14 -20.30 6.82
CA ILE A 550 -4.45 -19.00 6.65
C ILE A 550 -3.07 -19.17 6.03
N VAL A 551 -2.29 -20.14 6.53
CA VAL A 551 -0.95 -20.44 6.04
C VAL A 551 -1.01 -20.89 4.58
N GLU A 552 -1.91 -21.81 4.24
CA GLU A 552 -2.13 -22.25 2.86
C GLU A 552 -2.58 -21.12 1.94
N ALA A 553 -3.51 -20.27 2.40
CA ALA A 553 -3.94 -19.10 1.63
C ALA A 553 -2.76 -18.16 1.33
N ARG A 554 -1.84 -17.98 2.29
CA ARG A 554 -0.69 -17.07 2.16
C ARG A 554 0.44 -17.63 1.31
N LEU A 555 0.78 -18.90 1.51
CA LEU A 555 1.87 -19.56 0.77
C LEU A 555 1.44 -20.03 -0.62
N GLY A 556 0.13 -20.00 -0.88
CA GLY A 556 -0.51 -20.42 -2.12
C GLY A 556 -0.76 -21.93 -2.13
N LYS A 557 -1.85 -22.37 -2.82
CA LYS A 557 -2.09 -23.80 -3.15
C LYS A 557 -1.01 -24.39 -4.08
N HIS A 558 0.12 -23.73 -4.19
CA HIS A 558 1.21 -24.09 -5.09
C HIS A 558 2.22 -25.06 -4.46
N LEU A 559 2.07 -25.34 -3.15
CA LEU A 559 2.83 -26.40 -2.50
C LEU A 559 1.85 -27.50 -2.08
N LEU A 560 1.81 -28.58 -2.84
CA LEU A 560 1.09 -29.79 -2.46
C LEU A 560 2.07 -30.70 -1.71
N SER A 561 1.68 -31.16 -0.54
CA SER A 561 2.48 -32.06 0.27
C SER A 561 1.69 -33.30 0.70
N TYR A 562 2.43 -34.39 0.89
CA TYR A 562 1.93 -35.65 1.44
C TYR A 562 3.08 -36.33 2.18
N TYR A 563 3.04 -36.31 3.52
CA TYR A 563 4.17 -36.70 4.36
C TYR A 563 5.49 -36.02 3.90
N GLY A 564 6.54 -36.77 3.62
CA GLY A 564 7.82 -36.22 3.11
C GLY A 564 7.83 -35.90 1.61
N LEU A 565 6.74 -36.10 0.86
CA LEU A 565 6.63 -35.68 -0.54
C LEU A 565 6.09 -34.26 -0.63
N SER A 566 6.79 -33.35 -1.29
CA SER A 566 6.30 -32.00 -1.57
C SER A 566 6.44 -31.64 -3.04
N LEU A 567 5.47 -30.89 -3.58
CA LEU A 567 5.44 -30.38 -4.94
C LEU A 567 5.18 -28.87 -4.91
N ASN A 568 6.17 -28.08 -5.28
CA ASN A 568 6.03 -26.63 -5.43
C ASN A 568 5.74 -26.29 -6.90
N LEU A 569 4.54 -25.83 -7.17
CA LEU A 569 4.08 -25.50 -8.53
C LEU A 569 4.69 -24.23 -9.10
N ASP A 570 5.02 -23.25 -8.27
CA ASP A 570 5.64 -21.99 -8.70
C ASP A 570 7.08 -22.22 -9.14
N LYS A 571 7.83 -22.93 -8.32
CA LYS A 571 9.23 -23.29 -8.61
C LYS A 571 9.34 -24.49 -9.56
N LYS A 572 8.23 -25.20 -9.83
CA LYS A 572 8.18 -26.48 -10.58
C LYS A 572 9.17 -27.51 -10.04
N THR A 573 9.33 -27.55 -8.72
CA THR A 573 10.24 -28.44 -8.02
C THR A 573 9.46 -29.40 -7.13
N ALA A 574 9.96 -30.63 -7.00
CA ALA A 574 9.44 -31.61 -6.05
C ALA A 574 10.56 -32.06 -5.12
N THR A 575 10.22 -32.43 -3.88
CA THR A 575 11.16 -33.05 -2.94
C THR A 575 10.56 -34.33 -2.39
N VAL A 576 11.41 -35.31 -2.11
CA VAL A 576 11.06 -36.56 -1.42
C VAL A 576 11.93 -36.63 -0.17
N ASN A 577 11.33 -36.57 1.01
CA ASN A 577 12.02 -36.51 2.30
C ASN A 577 13.10 -35.40 2.35
N GLY A 578 12.74 -34.22 1.83
CA GLY A 578 13.64 -33.05 1.76
C GLY A 578 14.69 -33.11 0.62
N ILE A 579 14.80 -34.21 -0.12
CA ILE A 579 15.77 -34.36 -1.23
C ILE A 579 15.08 -33.91 -2.53
N PRO A 580 15.66 -32.95 -3.28
CA PRO A 580 15.09 -32.50 -4.55
C PRO A 580 15.01 -33.63 -5.58
N VAL A 581 13.84 -33.73 -6.25
CA VAL A 581 13.60 -34.68 -7.34
C VAL A 581 13.37 -33.91 -8.64
N ASN A 582 14.13 -34.24 -9.68
CA ASN A 582 14.00 -33.55 -10.96
C ASN A 582 12.85 -34.15 -11.79
N LEU A 583 11.73 -33.46 -11.85
CA LEU A 583 10.55 -33.83 -12.63
C LEU A 583 10.47 -33.02 -13.92
N THR A 584 10.03 -33.66 -14.99
CA THR A 584 9.69 -32.97 -16.25
C THR A 584 8.38 -32.18 -16.08
N PRO A 585 8.08 -31.17 -16.92
CA PRO A 585 6.83 -30.41 -16.85
C PRO A 585 5.56 -31.29 -16.86
N LYS A 586 5.59 -32.42 -17.59
CA LYS A 586 4.48 -33.38 -17.65
C LYS A 586 4.35 -34.21 -16.37
N GLU A 587 5.47 -34.60 -15.77
CA GLU A 587 5.50 -35.33 -14.50
C GLU A 587 5.05 -34.41 -13.35
N VAL A 588 5.40 -33.12 -13.37
CA VAL A 588 4.88 -32.10 -12.42
C VAL A 588 3.36 -31.98 -12.54
N ALA A 589 2.83 -31.85 -13.77
CA ALA A 589 1.40 -31.75 -14.01
C ALA A 589 0.63 -33.02 -13.59
N LEU A 590 1.20 -34.19 -13.84
CA LEU A 590 0.65 -35.47 -13.40
C LEU A 590 0.63 -35.57 -11.86
N LEU A 591 1.74 -35.29 -11.21
CA LEU A 591 1.84 -35.33 -9.75
C LEU A 591 0.88 -34.32 -9.11
N HIS A 592 0.81 -33.10 -9.67
CA HIS A 592 -0.15 -32.08 -9.24
C HIS A 592 -1.58 -32.60 -9.28
N LEU A 593 -2.02 -33.15 -10.44
CA LEU A 593 -3.39 -33.61 -10.62
C LEU A 593 -3.75 -34.76 -9.68
N LEU A 594 -2.80 -35.67 -9.46
CA LEU A 594 -2.99 -36.82 -8.55
C LEU A 594 -3.03 -36.38 -7.08
N LEU A 595 -2.13 -35.50 -6.64
CA LEU A 595 -2.11 -34.98 -5.27
C LEU A 595 -3.31 -34.07 -4.95
N SER A 596 -3.80 -33.30 -5.93
CA SER A 596 -5.00 -32.47 -5.77
C SER A 596 -6.30 -33.28 -5.68
N ASN A 597 -6.28 -34.53 -6.13
CA ASN A 597 -7.41 -35.45 -6.13
C ASN A 597 -7.15 -36.71 -5.28
N ARG A 598 -6.41 -36.55 -4.17
CA ARG A 598 -6.09 -37.69 -3.27
C ARG A 598 -7.36 -38.46 -2.88
N GLY A 599 -7.23 -39.77 -2.79
CA GLY A 599 -8.35 -40.67 -2.47
C GLY A 599 -9.37 -40.86 -3.60
N ASN A 600 -9.37 -40.00 -4.62
CA ASN A 600 -10.31 -40.06 -5.74
C ASN A 600 -9.61 -40.56 -7.01
N VAL A 601 -10.35 -41.34 -7.81
CA VAL A 601 -9.84 -41.84 -9.09
C VAL A 601 -9.86 -40.73 -10.15
N VAL A 602 -8.69 -40.37 -10.67
CA VAL A 602 -8.55 -39.48 -11.81
C VAL A 602 -8.63 -40.30 -13.09
N SER A 603 -9.65 -40.05 -13.90
CA SER A 603 -9.87 -40.82 -15.13
C SER A 603 -8.77 -40.55 -16.17
N ARG A 604 -8.57 -41.52 -17.07
CA ARG A 604 -7.60 -41.38 -18.18
C ARG A 604 -7.94 -40.16 -19.07
N GLN A 605 -9.22 -39.90 -19.27
CA GLN A 605 -9.67 -38.73 -20.03
C GLN A 605 -9.29 -37.43 -19.32
N GLN A 606 -9.53 -37.33 -18.01
CA GLN A 606 -9.11 -36.15 -17.21
C GLN A 606 -7.59 -35.96 -17.25
N LEU A 607 -6.80 -37.04 -17.18
CA LEU A 607 -5.35 -36.97 -17.33
C LEU A 607 -4.95 -36.40 -18.71
N MET A 608 -5.59 -36.88 -19.78
CA MET A 608 -5.34 -36.39 -21.15
C MET A 608 -5.69 -34.92 -21.28
N ASP A 609 -6.89 -34.54 -20.88
CA ASP A 609 -7.41 -33.19 -21.05
C ASP A 609 -6.62 -32.14 -20.24
N THR A 610 -6.15 -32.51 -19.03
CA THR A 610 -5.43 -31.60 -18.13
C THR A 610 -3.92 -31.55 -18.46
N VAL A 611 -3.28 -32.69 -18.64
CA VAL A 611 -1.81 -32.76 -18.78
C VAL A 611 -1.37 -32.58 -20.23
N TRP A 612 -2.21 -33.00 -21.20
CA TRP A 612 -1.92 -32.93 -22.64
C TRP A 612 -2.96 -32.12 -23.44
N ALA A 613 -3.57 -31.10 -22.84
CA ALA A 613 -4.69 -30.29 -23.36
C ALA A 613 -4.61 -29.86 -24.84
N LYS A 614 -3.44 -29.94 -25.49
CA LYS A 614 -3.22 -29.52 -26.89
C LYS A 614 -2.76 -30.65 -27.81
N VAL A 615 -2.63 -31.87 -27.30
CA VAL A 615 -2.08 -33.01 -28.06
C VAL A 615 -2.84 -34.28 -27.72
N ILE A 616 -3.37 -34.97 -28.71
CA ILE A 616 -3.97 -36.28 -28.51
C ILE A 616 -2.85 -37.30 -28.26
N VAL A 617 -2.87 -37.93 -27.09
CA VAL A 617 -1.89 -38.95 -26.68
C VAL A 617 -2.58 -40.29 -26.48
N SER A 618 -1.81 -41.38 -26.71
CA SER A 618 -2.31 -42.72 -26.47
C SER A 618 -2.21 -43.09 -24.97
N ASP A 619 -3.01 -44.06 -24.56
CA ASP A 619 -2.97 -44.64 -23.19
C ASP A 619 -1.57 -45.12 -22.82
N HIS A 620 -0.82 -45.58 -23.78
CA HIS A 620 0.60 -45.98 -23.60
C HIS A 620 1.45 -44.81 -23.09
N THR A 621 1.25 -43.63 -23.63
CA THR A 621 1.99 -42.41 -23.21
C THR A 621 1.71 -42.07 -21.75
N ILE A 622 0.45 -42.17 -21.29
CA ILE A 622 0.09 -41.95 -19.88
C ILE A 622 0.82 -42.98 -19.00
N ASN A 623 0.72 -44.26 -19.33
CA ASN A 623 1.34 -45.35 -18.57
C ASN A 623 2.87 -45.18 -18.44
N VAL A 624 3.54 -44.78 -19.52
CA VAL A 624 5.00 -44.53 -19.51
C VAL A 624 5.35 -43.38 -18.58
N ASN A 625 4.59 -42.27 -18.63
CA ASN A 625 4.85 -41.10 -17.75
C ASN A 625 4.55 -41.43 -16.28
N ILE A 626 3.48 -42.15 -15.96
CA ILE A 626 3.20 -42.64 -14.61
C ILE A 626 4.33 -43.58 -14.10
N THR A 627 4.82 -44.45 -14.95
CA THR A 627 5.93 -45.37 -14.57
C THR A 627 7.22 -44.59 -14.27
N ARG A 628 7.53 -43.58 -15.07
CA ARG A 628 8.69 -42.69 -14.84
C ARG A 628 8.50 -41.89 -13.55
N LEU A 629 7.28 -41.32 -13.31
CA LEU A 629 6.97 -40.59 -12.10
C LEU A 629 7.15 -41.48 -10.86
N ARG A 630 6.56 -42.68 -10.84
CA ARG A 630 6.74 -43.67 -9.77
C ARG A 630 8.21 -43.93 -9.46
N LYS A 631 9.04 -44.13 -10.49
CA LYS A 631 10.48 -44.39 -10.32
C LYS A 631 11.19 -43.22 -9.62
N LYS A 632 10.79 -42.00 -9.91
CA LYS A 632 11.38 -40.77 -9.32
C LYS A 632 10.88 -40.48 -7.91
N LEU A 633 9.65 -40.85 -7.59
CA LEU A 633 9.07 -40.65 -6.27
C LEU A 633 9.50 -41.66 -5.20
N GLY A 634 10.21 -42.74 -5.61
CA GLY A 634 10.79 -43.70 -4.67
C GLY A 634 9.78 -44.32 -3.70
N PRO A 635 9.84 -44.00 -2.39
CA PRO A 635 8.95 -44.58 -1.39
C PRO A 635 7.45 -44.31 -1.68
N TYR A 636 7.14 -43.18 -2.29
CA TYR A 636 5.77 -42.78 -2.62
C TYR A 636 5.25 -43.34 -3.94
N ALA A 637 6.03 -44.14 -4.64
CA ALA A 637 5.58 -44.83 -5.86
C ALA A 637 4.35 -45.72 -5.63
N ARG A 638 4.25 -46.35 -4.46
CA ARG A 638 3.16 -47.22 -4.04
C ARG A 638 1.82 -46.50 -3.87
N ASN A 639 1.88 -45.21 -3.54
CA ASN A 639 0.69 -44.38 -3.34
C ASN A 639 -0.02 -44.06 -4.68
N ILE A 640 0.68 -44.10 -5.81
CA ILE A 640 0.04 -43.96 -7.13
C ILE A 640 -0.44 -45.35 -7.57
N VAL A 641 -1.74 -45.61 -7.38
CA VAL A 641 -2.36 -46.92 -7.68
C VAL A 641 -3.11 -46.83 -9.02
N SER A 642 -3.00 -47.90 -9.82
CA SER A 642 -3.74 -48.05 -11.07
C SER A 642 -5.07 -48.74 -10.82
N ARG A 643 -6.19 -48.10 -11.18
CA ARG A 643 -7.54 -48.68 -11.17
C ARG A 643 -7.89 -49.09 -12.59
N THR A 644 -7.78 -50.39 -12.86
CA THR A 644 -7.95 -50.97 -14.22
C THR A 644 -9.29 -50.55 -14.82
N GLY A 645 -9.25 -49.96 -16.01
CA GLY A 645 -10.47 -49.47 -16.71
C GLY A 645 -10.91 -48.08 -16.30
N PHE A 646 -10.46 -47.54 -15.16
CA PHE A 646 -10.93 -46.23 -14.65
C PHE A 646 -9.87 -45.14 -14.70
N GLY A 647 -8.65 -45.42 -14.30
CA GLY A 647 -7.57 -44.41 -14.30
C GLY A 647 -6.55 -44.65 -13.19
N TYR A 648 -6.11 -43.57 -12.54
CA TYR A 648 -5.11 -43.60 -11.47
C TYR A 648 -5.62 -42.84 -10.24
N VAL A 649 -5.21 -43.28 -9.07
CA VAL A 649 -5.51 -42.64 -7.78
C VAL A 649 -4.23 -42.51 -6.98
N PHE A 650 -4.09 -41.42 -6.24
CA PHE A 650 -3.08 -41.28 -5.19
C PHE A 650 -3.74 -41.72 -3.88
N GLU A 651 -3.38 -42.91 -3.40
CA GLU A 651 -3.91 -43.48 -2.15
C GLU A 651 -3.07 -43.04 -0.97
N GLU A 652 -3.73 -42.86 0.19
CA GLU A 652 -3.12 -42.48 1.46
C GLU A 652 -2.36 -43.64 2.11
#